data_12893741ff7303d6d5bf8f67f76c64ed
#
_entry.id   12893741ff7303d6d5bf8f67f76c64ed
#
_cell.length_a   1.000
_cell.length_b   1.000
_cell.length_c   1.000
_cell.angle_alpha   90.00
_cell.angle_beta   90.00
_cell.angle_gamma   90.00
#
_symmetry.space_group_name_H-M   'P 1'
#
loop_
_entity.id
_entity.type
_entity.pdbx_description
1 polymer ?
#
loop_
_entity_poly.entity_id
_entity_poly.type
_entity_poly.pdbx_seq_one_letter_code
_entity_poly.pdbx_strand_id
1 'polypeptide(L)'
;MTILRERLALCVMAAWCAAPMALDGQTSDTPQHADTTRPYTLPEVRVSVTRVELPLARIPLSIQSVDRDQISRARPTWGLDEALVTVPGVFVANRYNLSQDQRISIRGFGARSAFAVRGIRILIDGIPQTLPDGQGQLTNLELGEVDRIEVLRGSASALFGNASGGVISISTRPPEIERVQGQLRFVGGSFGERSGRTWNKWQSTTAMRVGGATAQVTVSRLDYRGERDHSAADQRVLNARLRVPIADGWSLMLITDVGDNPRADNPGSLTLDELKANRDTVPALNSNRNAGKDVTQVQSGATLHRTMTNGGEATFTIFGLTRDLKNPITTTYIDLDRVAYGARTSVTYPLPLGSLAHRLTVGFDFQRQRDDRENFRYLNTPGDSATRDTVRSLDQLEHVSEFGPFVQSALELSPRTTLTAGLRYDWVKFAVRDRLVAGTNPDDSGERSMRALSSSLGIAVNPTGRLTLYGNVGSSFETPTTTELANSPSGAGGFNTGLKPQRAWNYELGARGSLDRRLTYSVALFRAEVRDALVPYEIAAPRFFYRNAGSTRHQGVEVGAELTVVPGVSMGATWTYSDYRFRNYSFTDTAGLHVLDGRPLAGIPDNWLHLTLRAQPAAFAGAWAEVEPTYSSGYLVGDVSSTRTSPWWSTNVRVGWDGSAGSTRLAPFIGINNAFNHQYVSSVVINAARGRYYEPAPSRNVYLGFSVRAGR
;
A
#
# COMPACT_ATOMS: atom_id res chain seq x y z
N MET A 1 18.38 22.58 -11.44
CA MET A 1 17.20 22.10 -10.68
C MET A 1 16.96 22.79 -9.35
N THR A 2 17.93 23.42 -8.73
CA THR A 2 17.80 24.16 -7.44
C THR A 2 16.83 25.36 -7.50
N ILE A 3 16.66 26.00 -8.64
CA ILE A 3 15.81 27.21 -8.82
C ILE A 3 14.31 26.88 -8.91
N LEU A 4 13.95 25.64 -9.22
CA LEU A 4 12.54 25.20 -9.25
C LEU A 4 11.99 24.91 -7.83
N ARG A 5 12.87 24.63 -6.86
CA ARG A 5 12.51 24.32 -5.45
C ARG A 5 11.91 25.51 -4.70
N GLU A 6 12.35 26.73 -4.97
CA GLU A 6 11.89 27.91 -4.21
C GLU A 6 10.68 28.65 -4.81
N ARG A 7 10.42 28.51 -6.10
CA ARG A 7 9.36 29.27 -6.78
C ARG A 7 7.97 28.59 -6.78
N LEU A 8 7.88 27.27 -6.54
CA LEU A 8 6.58 26.58 -6.44
C LEU A 8 5.82 26.88 -5.13
N ALA A 9 6.50 27.27 -4.07
CA ALA A 9 5.86 27.57 -2.76
C ALA A 9 5.14 28.93 -2.73
N LEU A 10 5.51 29.88 -3.57
CA LEU A 10 4.98 31.26 -3.52
C LEU A 10 3.76 31.50 -4.43
N CYS A 11 3.58 30.74 -5.48
CA CYS A 11 2.46 30.97 -6.43
C CYS A 11 1.09 30.47 -5.96
N VAL A 12 1.02 29.55 -4.97
CA VAL A 12 -0.25 28.98 -4.51
C VAL A 12 -0.89 29.80 -3.38
N MET A 13 -0.12 30.60 -2.63
CA MET A 13 -0.67 31.47 -1.57
C MET A 13 -1.35 32.74 -2.06
N ALA A 14 -1.07 33.19 -3.27
CA ALA A 14 -1.60 34.47 -3.78
C ALA A 14 -3.03 34.39 -4.34
N ALA A 15 -3.58 33.20 -4.59
CA ALA A 15 -4.91 33.04 -5.21
C ALA A 15 -6.09 33.09 -4.21
N TRP A 16 -5.82 33.17 -2.91
CA TRP A 16 -6.87 33.07 -1.87
C TRP A 16 -7.35 34.39 -1.29
N CYS A 17 -6.74 35.52 -1.62
CA CYS A 17 -7.06 36.81 -0.98
C CYS A 17 -8.06 37.71 -1.71
N ALA A 18 -8.69 37.27 -2.79
CA ALA A 18 -9.59 38.11 -3.56
C ALA A 18 -10.92 37.44 -3.92
N ALA A 19 -11.80 37.26 -2.92
CA ALA A 19 -13.21 37.06 -3.19
C ALA A 19 -14.03 37.85 -2.17
N PRO A 20 -14.89 38.81 -2.58
CA PRO A 20 -15.75 39.54 -1.65
C PRO A 20 -16.87 38.64 -1.13
N MET A 21 -17.02 38.61 0.20
CA MET A 21 -18.19 38.00 0.86
C MET A 21 -19.41 38.90 0.63
N ALA A 22 -20.35 38.43 -0.17
CA ALA A 22 -21.71 38.95 -0.18
C ALA A 22 -22.59 37.97 0.61
N LEU A 23 -23.08 38.43 1.76
CA LEU A 23 -24.12 37.77 2.53
C LEU A 23 -25.47 38.14 1.92
N ASP A 24 -26.11 37.17 1.29
CA ASP A 24 -27.57 37.23 1.03
C ASP A 24 -28.21 35.99 1.62
N GLY A 25 -29.11 36.23 2.60
CA GLY A 25 -29.88 35.21 3.22
C GLY A 25 -31.08 34.82 2.37
N GLN A 26 -31.33 33.50 2.26
CA GLN A 26 -32.69 33.02 1.94
C GLN A 26 -32.95 31.59 2.44
N THR A 27 -34.02 31.48 3.20
CA THR A 27 -35.10 30.47 3.33
C THR A 27 -34.75 29.00 3.49
N SER A 28 -35.17 28.52 4.64
CA SER A 28 -35.26 27.14 5.10
C SER A 28 -36.06 26.24 4.16
N ASP A 29 -35.39 25.23 3.62
CA ASP A 29 -36.07 24.03 3.12
C ASP A 29 -36.23 23.03 4.27
N THR A 30 -37.49 22.67 4.50
CA THR A 30 -37.94 21.67 5.47
C THR A 30 -37.41 20.30 5.07
N PRO A 31 -36.89 19.48 5.99
CA PRO A 31 -36.45 18.14 5.65
C PRO A 31 -37.62 17.29 5.20
N GLN A 32 -37.63 16.83 3.96
CA GLN A 32 -38.58 15.85 3.46
C GLN A 32 -38.47 14.58 4.33
N HIS A 33 -39.55 14.21 4.98
CA HIS A 33 -39.71 12.91 5.62
C HIS A 33 -39.41 11.81 4.58
N ALA A 34 -38.38 11.01 4.83
CA ALA A 34 -38.09 9.85 4.02
C ALA A 34 -39.29 8.90 4.04
N ASP A 35 -39.84 8.64 2.85
CA ASP A 35 -40.92 7.67 2.64
C ASP A 35 -40.42 6.27 3.04
N THR A 36 -40.87 5.79 4.22
CA THR A 36 -40.45 4.50 4.80
C THR A 36 -41.09 3.29 4.13
N THR A 37 -41.87 3.47 3.06
CA THR A 37 -42.62 2.40 2.37
C THR A 37 -41.89 1.85 1.15
N ARG A 38 -40.83 2.46 0.64
CA ARG A 38 -40.02 1.90 -0.45
C ARG A 38 -39.08 0.88 0.10
N PRO A 39 -38.99 -0.33 -0.50
CA PRO A 39 -37.97 -1.31 -0.13
C PRO A 39 -36.62 -0.68 -0.38
N TYR A 40 -35.86 -0.38 0.68
CA TYR A 40 -34.50 0.11 0.59
C TYR A 40 -33.63 -1.05 0.05
N THR A 41 -33.33 -1.02 -1.23
CA THR A 41 -32.27 -1.86 -1.81
C THR A 41 -30.94 -1.25 -1.39
N LEU A 42 -30.14 -2.02 -0.64
CA LEU A 42 -28.75 -1.65 -0.40
C LEU A 42 -28.08 -1.33 -1.75
N PRO A 43 -27.36 -0.21 -1.88
CA PRO A 43 -26.66 0.10 -3.13
C PRO A 43 -25.76 -1.09 -3.49
N GLU A 44 -25.82 -1.52 -4.74
CA GLU A 44 -25.02 -2.61 -5.26
C GLU A 44 -23.53 -2.20 -5.15
N VAL A 45 -22.77 -2.88 -4.28
CA VAL A 45 -21.33 -2.62 -4.15
C VAL A 45 -20.65 -3.05 -5.42
N ARG A 46 -20.11 -2.10 -6.17
CA ARG A 46 -19.34 -2.33 -7.39
C ARG A 46 -17.86 -2.10 -7.11
N VAL A 47 -17.02 -2.95 -7.66
CA VAL A 47 -15.58 -2.88 -7.51
C VAL A 47 -14.90 -2.91 -8.87
N SER A 48 -13.79 -2.18 -8.98
CA SER A 48 -13.02 -2.00 -10.22
C SER A 48 -11.66 -2.71 -10.22
N VAL A 49 -11.24 -3.21 -9.06
CA VAL A 49 -9.94 -3.89 -8.89
C VAL A 49 -9.80 -5.17 -9.75
N THR A 50 -10.86 -5.65 -10.37
CA THR A 50 -10.83 -6.76 -11.35
C THR A 50 -10.66 -6.29 -12.80
N ARG A 51 -10.19 -5.07 -13.04
CA ARG A 51 -10.04 -4.39 -14.34
C ARG A 51 -11.34 -3.99 -15.03
N VAL A 52 -12.45 -4.46 -14.54
CA VAL A 52 -13.81 -4.12 -15.01
C VAL A 52 -14.64 -3.83 -13.79
N GLU A 53 -15.51 -2.84 -13.86
CA GLU A 53 -16.43 -2.53 -12.78
C GLU A 53 -17.56 -3.56 -12.75
N LEU A 54 -17.55 -4.41 -11.74
CA LEU A 54 -18.52 -5.48 -11.55
C LEU A 54 -19.17 -5.42 -10.16
N PRO A 55 -20.42 -5.89 -10.03
CA PRO A 55 -21.03 -6.15 -8.74
C PRO A 55 -20.20 -7.14 -7.92
N LEU A 56 -19.90 -6.78 -6.69
CA LEU A 56 -19.13 -7.65 -5.79
C LEU A 56 -19.75 -9.05 -5.67
N ALA A 57 -21.08 -9.14 -5.70
CA ALA A 57 -21.81 -10.41 -5.66
C ALA A 57 -21.47 -11.39 -6.81
N ARG A 58 -20.97 -10.89 -7.93
CA ARG A 58 -20.61 -11.73 -9.11
C ARG A 58 -19.13 -12.09 -9.17
N ILE A 59 -18.33 -11.66 -8.21
CA ILE A 59 -16.87 -11.85 -8.23
C ILE A 59 -16.49 -12.97 -7.26
N PRO A 60 -15.85 -14.05 -7.73
CA PRO A 60 -15.46 -15.18 -6.88
C PRO A 60 -14.08 -14.95 -6.21
N LEU A 61 -13.84 -13.79 -5.65
CA LEU A 61 -12.57 -13.39 -5.02
C LEU A 61 -12.85 -12.63 -3.71
N SER A 62 -11.93 -12.71 -2.76
CA SER A 62 -11.94 -11.87 -1.56
C SER A 62 -11.56 -10.43 -1.90
N ILE A 63 -12.53 -9.54 -1.88
CA ILE A 63 -12.31 -8.10 -2.09
C ILE A 63 -12.92 -7.35 -0.91
N GLN A 64 -12.16 -6.37 -0.39
CA GLN A 64 -12.61 -5.40 0.60
C GLN A 64 -12.44 -4.00 0.04
N SER A 65 -13.46 -3.17 0.22
CA SER A 65 -13.38 -1.73 -0.06
C SER A 65 -13.30 -0.96 1.24
N VAL A 66 -12.37 -0.01 1.31
CA VAL A 66 -12.21 0.95 2.40
C VAL A 66 -12.56 2.32 1.84
N ASP A 67 -13.55 2.98 2.42
CA ASP A 67 -14.05 4.26 1.93
C ASP A 67 -13.27 5.47 2.49
N ARG A 68 -13.57 6.66 1.96
CA ARG A 68 -12.94 7.92 2.36
C ARG A 68 -13.03 8.19 3.87
N ASP A 69 -14.17 7.90 4.48
CA ASP A 69 -14.37 8.14 5.90
C ASP A 69 -13.47 7.21 6.74
N GLN A 70 -13.38 5.95 6.37
CA GLN A 70 -12.49 4.99 7.01
C GLN A 70 -11.01 5.33 6.80
N ILE A 71 -10.65 5.96 5.66
CA ILE A 71 -9.28 6.35 5.33
C ILE A 71 -8.86 7.61 6.09
N SER A 72 -9.71 8.65 6.15
CA SER A 72 -9.26 10.00 6.50
C SER A 72 -9.93 10.63 7.71
N ARG A 73 -11.12 10.13 8.17
CA ARG A 73 -11.86 10.75 9.28
C ARG A 73 -11.01 10.73 10.56
N ALA A 74 -10.63 11.93 11.02
CA ALA A 74 -9.83 12.14 12.22
C ALA A 74 -8.55 11.27 12.32
N ARG A 75 -7.97 10.89 11.19
CA ARG A 75 -6.73 10.11 11.12
C ARG A 75 -5.56 11.01 10.74
N PRO A 76 -4.33 10.75 11.20
CA PRO A 76 -3.14 11.48 10.78
C PRO A 76 -2.88 11.40 9.27
N THR A 77 -3.25 10.30 8.63
CA THR A 77 -2.99 10.01 7.20
C THR A 77 -1.50 9.96 6.84
N TRP A 78 -0.69 9.32 7.69
CA TRP A 78 0.75 9.15 7.46
C TRP A 78 1.06 7.92 6.60
N GLY A 79 0.29 6.84 6.78
CA GLY A 79 0.57 5.58 6.15
C GLY A 79 -0.66 4.72 5.89
N LEU A 80 -0.51 3.76 4.98
CA LEU A 80 -1.58 2.84 4.59
C LEU A 80 -2.07 1.95 5.74
N ASP A 81 -1.28 1.72 6.79
CA ASP A 81 -1.69 0.96 7.97
C ASP A 81 -2.96 1.52 8.61
N GLU A 82 -3.11 2.85 8.62
CA GLU A 82 -4.29 3.52 9.18
C GLU A 82 -5.60 3.11 8.48
N ALA A 83 -5.55 2.83 7.19
CA ALA A 83 -6.69 2.41 6.38
C ALA A 83 -6.81 0.88 6.29
N LEU A 84 -5.68 0.19 6.08
CA LEU A 84 -5.66 -1.25 5.79
C LEU A 84 -5.87 -2.13 7.04
N VAL A 85 -5.78 -1.58 8.24
CA VAL A 85 -6.03 -2.31 9.50
C VAL A 85 -7.44 -2.93 9.56
N THR A 86 -8.40 -2.35 8.84
CA THR A 86 -9.79 -2.83 8.73
C THR A 86 -9.99 -3.94 7.70
N VAL A 87 -8.92 -4.36 7.00
CA VAL A 87 -8.99 -5.37 5.93
C VAL A 87 -8.51 -6.73 6.46
N PRO A 88 -9.36 -7.77 6.54
CA PRO A 88 -8.94 -9.10 6.96
C PRO A 88 -7.84 -9.64 6.03
N GLY A 89 -6.90 -10.43 6.55
CA GLY A 89 -5.81 -11.02 5.77
C GLY A 89 -4.68 -10.06 5.40
N VAL A 90 -4.79 -8.78 5.78
CA VAL A 90 -3.76 -7.77 5.59
C VAL A 90 -3.09 -7.45 6.92
N PHE A 91 -1.77 -7.56 6.95
CA PHE A 91 -0.95 -7.13 8.07
C PHE A 91 0.03 -6.06 7.60
N VAL A 92 -0.04 -4.87 8.18
CA VAL A 92 0.89 -3.78 7.90
C VAL A 92 1.76 -3.56 9.12
N ALA A 93 3.03 -3.91 9.01
CA ALA A 93 4.02 -3.61 10.03
C ALA A 93 4.47 -2.15 9.86
N ASN A 94 3.90 -1.26 10.67
CA ASN A 94 4.33 0.13 10.69
C ASN A 94 5.62 0.25 11.50
N ARG A 95 6.65 0.73 10.84
CA ARG A 95 7.99 0.86 11.41
C ARG A 95 8.16 2.17 12.18
N TYR A 96 7.21 3.11 12.03
CA TYR A 96 7.34 4.50 12.50
C TYR A 96 8.69 5.12 12.10
N ASN A 97 9.17 4.70 10.94
CA ASN A 97 10.43 5.03 10.33
C ASN A 97 10.14 5.45 8.89
N LEU A 98 9.96 6.76 8.69
CA LEU A 98 9.55 7.32 7.39
C LEU A 98 10.66 7.24 6.32
N SER A 99 11.88 6.83 6.70
CA SER A 99 12.93 6.51 5.73
C SER A 99 12.70 5.17 5.02
N GLN A 100 11.83 4.33 5.57
CA GLN A 100 11.53 3.00 5.04
C GLN A 100 10.07 2.86 4.67
N ASP A 101 9.80 2.11 3.60
CA ASP A 101 8.42 1.80 3.23
C ASP A 101 7.77 0.89 4.29
N GLN A 102 6.46 1.06 4.49
CA GLN A 102 5.68 0.16 5.34
C GLN A 102 5.73 -1.25 4.77
N ARG A 103 5.90 -2.24 5.63
CA ARG A 103 5.87 -3.63 5.21
C ARG A 103 4.43 -4.11 5.16
N ILE A 104 3.90 -4.24 3.96
CA ILE A 104 2.55 -4.73 3.71
C ILE A 104 2.61 -6.22 3.39
N SER A 105 1.82 -7.00 4.11
CA SER A 105 1.65 -8.42 3.88
C SER A 105 0.19 -8.74 3.60
N ILE A 106 -0.08 -9.50 2.55
CA ILE A 106 -1.38 -10.08 2.28
C ILE A 106 -1.23 -11.60 2.26
N ARG A 107 -1.85 -12.30 3.22
CA ARG A 107 -1.76 -13.76 3.36
C ARG A 107 -0.32 -14.29 3.39
N GLY A 108 0.59 -13.52 4.03
CA GLY A 108 2.00 -13.86 4.16
C GLY A 108 2.90 -13.41 3.00
N PHE A 109 2.36 -13.10 1.84
CA PHE A 109 3.13 -12.50 0.75
C PHE A 109 3.50 -11.05 1.10
N GLY A 110 4.72 -10.64 0.80
CA GLY A 110 5.25 -9.32 1.15
C GLY A 110 5.83 -9.20 2.56
N ALA A 111 5.51 -10.10 3.48
CA ALA A 111 5.95 -10.03 4.88
C ALA A 111 7.47 -10.03 5.06
N ARG A 112 8.20 -10.66 4.17
CA ARG A 112 9.66 -10.86 4.24
C ARG A 112 10.45 -9.85 3.42
N SER A 113 9.78 -8.82 2.89
CA SER A 113 10.44 -7.75 2.14
C SER A 113 11.39 -6.97 3.07
N ALA A 114 12.65 -6.87 2.66
CA ALA A 114 13.63 -6.08 3.38
C ALA A 114 13.47 -4.57 3.06
N PHE A 115 12.97 -4.25 1.88
CA PHE A 115 12.71 -2.90 1.38
C PHE A 115 11.58 -2.92 0.35
N ALA A 116 10.88 -1.82 0.17
CA ALA A 116 9.71 -1.64 -0.69
C ALA A 116 8.56 -2.63 -0.38
N VAL A 117 7.44 -2.52 -1.06
CA VAL A 117 6.34 -3.49 -1.02
C VAL A 117 6.58 -4.53 -2.11
N ARG A 118 6.49 -5.82 -1.75
CA ARG A 118 6.80 -6.94 -2.64
C ARG A 118 5.64 -7.91 -2.74
N GLY A 119 5.49 -8.58 -3.89
CA GLY A 119 4.44 -9.59 -4.12
C GLY A 119 3.00 -9.04 -4.12
N ILE A 120 2.83 -7.73 -4.04
CA ILE A 120 1.53 -7.04 -4.04
C ILE A 120 1.58 -5.97 -5.12
N ARG A 121 0.60 -5.99 -6.02
CA ARG A 121 0.47 -4.94 -7.03
C ARG A 121 -0.26 -3.74 -6.44
N ILE A 122 0.34 -2.56 -6.51
CA ILE A 122 -0.29 -1.33 -6.05
C ILE A 122 -0.55 -0.42 -7.25
N LEU A 123 -1.76 0.12 -7.30
CA LEU A 123 -2.21 1.03 -8.35
C LEU A 123 -2.76 2.30 -7.72
N ILE A 124 -2.49 3.45 -8.32
CA ILE A 124 -3.17 4.72 -8.03
C ILE A 124 -3.84 5.17 -9.33
N ASP A 125 -5.16 5.30 -9.31
CA ASP A 125 -5.98 5.65 -10.48
C ASP A 125 -5.66 4.78 -11.73
N GLY A 126 -5.40 3.48 -11.50
CA GLY A 126 -5.04 2.53 -12.54
C GLY A 126 -3.56 2.54 -12.96
N ILE A 127 -2.75 3.47 -12.49
CA ILE A 127 -1.31 3.54 -12.79
C ILE A 127 -0.49 2.78 -11.75
N PRO A 128 0.40 1.87 -12.18
CA PRO A 128 1.20 1.07 -11.26
C PRO A 128 2.17 1.92 -10.42
N GLN A 129 2.17 1.67 -9.11
CA GLN A 129 3.23 2.06 -8.17
C GLN A 129 4.25 0.91 -8.03
N THR A 130 3.85 -0.29 -8.40
CA THR A 130 4.74 -1.45 -8.46
C THR A 130 5.41 -1.47 -9.83
N LEU A 131 6.73 -1.40 -9.83
CA LEU A 131 7.58 -1.35 -11.01
C LEU A 131 7.84 -2.77 -11.58
N PRO A 132 8.42 -2.90 -12.78
CA PRO A 132 8.63 -4.20 -13.41
C PRO A 132 9.62 -5.10 -12.65
N ASP A 133 10.46 -4.54 -11.77
CA ASP A 133 11.31 -5.31 -10.85
C ASP A 133 10.56 -5.84 -9.61
N GLY A 134 9.25 -5.62 -9.53
CA GLY A 134 8.39 -6.09 -8.44
C GLY A 134 8.39 -5.21 -7.18
N GLN A 135 9.07 -4.06 -7.17
CA GLN A 135 9.11 -3.15 -6.03
C GLN A 135 7.97 -2.12 -6.11
N GLY A 136 7.15 -2.03 -5.07
CA GLY A 136 6.14 -0.99 -4.90
C GLY A 136 6.64 0.11 -3.96
N GLN A 137 6.48 1.38 -4.36
CA GLN A 137 6.89 2.55 -3.57
C GLN A 137 5.81 3.61 -3.58
N LEU A 138 5.53 4.23 -2.41
CA LEU A 138 4.39 5.11 -2.19
C LEU A 138 4.80 6.52 -1.78
N THR A 139 5.97 6.98 -2.21
CA THR A 139 6.53 8.30 -1.86
C THR A 139 5.63 9.47 -2.22
N ASN A 140 4.84 9.33 -3.30
CA ASN A 140 3.98 10.37 -3.88
C ASN A 140 2.48 10.20 -3.55
N LEU A 141 2.13 9.32 -2.60
CA LEU A 141 0.75 9.09 -2.19
C LEU A 141 0.32 10.09 -1.10
N GLU A 142 -0.78 10.81 -1.34
CA GLU A 142 -1.49 11.60 -0.33
C GLU A 142 -2.80 10.92 0.07
N LEU A 143 -2.81 10.28 1.25
CA LEU A 143 -3.99 9.55 1.74
C LEU A 143 -5.21 10.44 2.00
N GLY A 144 -5.01 11.71 2.31
CA GLY A 144 -6.11 12.64 2.56
C GLY A 144 -6.94 12.99 1.31
N GLU A 145 -6.45 12.69 0.09
CA GLU A 145 -7.23 12.86 -1.16
C GLU A 145 -7.90 11.55 -1.63
N VAL A 146 -7.52 10.42 -1.05
CA VAL A 146 -8.03 9.12 -1.48
C VAL A 146 -9.52 9.01 -1.18
N ASP A 147 -10.28 8.57 -2.19
CA ASP A 147 -11.71 8.32 -2.09
C ASP A 147 -12.01 6.88 -1.64
N ARG A 148 -11.25 5.94 -2.19
CA ARG A 148 -11.47 4.51 -1.96
C ARG A 148 -10.20 3.70 -2.15
N ILE A 149 -10.01 2.70 -1.29
CA ILE A 149 -8.99 1.67 -1.46
C ILE A 149 -9.71 0.33 -1.61
N GLU A 150 -9.48 -0.35 -2.74
CA GLU A 150 -9.96 -1.71 -2.95
C GLU A 150 -8.80 -2.68 -2.79
N VAL A 151 -8.96 -3.68 -1.94
CA VAL A 151 -7.95 -4.71 -1.68
C VAL A 151 -8.48 -6.05 -2.16
N LEU A 152 -7.90 -6.56 -3.24
CA LEU A 152 -8.09 -7.93 -3.71
C LEU A 152 -7.03 -8.81 -3.04
N ARG A 153 -7.45 -9.84 -2.32
CA ARG A 153 -6.58 -10.75 -1.58
C ARG A 153 -6.44 -12.09 -2.29
N GLY A 154 -5.24 -12.66 -2.26
CA GLY A 154 -4.92 -13.91 -2.92
C GLY A 154 -4.38 -13.72 -4.33
N SER A 155 -4.38 -14.79 -5.14
CA SER A 155 -3.77 -14.78 -6.47
C SER A 155 -4.43 -13.79 -7.42
N ALA A 156 -3.72 -12.73 -7.75
CA ALA A 156 -4.14 -11.75 -8.76
C ALA A 156 -3.27 -11.79 -10.03
N SER A 157 -2.32 -12.72 -10.10
CA SER A 157 -1.33 -12.75 -11.18
C SER A 157 -1.94 -13.01 -12.56
N ALA A 158 -3.06 -13.72 -12.65
CA ALA A 158 -3.78 -13.89 -13.91
C ALA A 158 -4.32 -12.57 -14.50
N LEU A 159 -4.38 -11.50 -13.72
CA LEU A 159 -4.81 -10.17 -14.18
C LEU A 159 -3.68 -9.14 -14.14
N PHE A 160 -2.77 -9.23 -13.16
CA PHE A 160 -1.84 -8.15 -12.83
C PHE A 160 -0.35 -8.54 -12.87
N GLY A 161 -0.02 -9.79 -13.23
CA GLY A 161 1.35 -10.27 -13.30
C GLY A 161 1.95 -10.54 -11.92
N ASN A 162 3.05 -9.89 -11.59
CA ASN A 162 3.76 -10.06 -10.31
C ASN A 162 2.90 -9.57 -9.11
N ALA A 163 1.94 -10.40 -8.68
CA ALA A 163 0.91 -10.08 -7.68
C ALA A 163 0.46 -11.33 -6.89
N SER A 164 1.40 -12.00 -6.23
CA SER A 164 1.15 -13.25 -5.50
C SER A 164 0.23 -13.07 -4.30
N GLY A 165 0.36 -11.97 -3.56
CA GLY A 165 -0.47 -11.65 -2.39
C GLY A 165 -1.79 -11.00 -2.75
N GLY A 166 -1.83 -10.27 -3.86
CA GLY A 166 -3.03 -9.54 -4.27
C GLY A 166 -2.77 -8.18 -4.88
N VAL A 167 -3.80 -7.34 -4.88
CA VAL A 167 -3.78 -5.98 -5.44
C VAL A 167 -4.35 -4.99 -4.44
N ILE A 168 -3.71 -3.84 -4.31
CA ILE A 168 -4.22 -2.66 -3.63
C ILE A 168 -4.47 -1.60 -4.71
N SER A 169 -5.74 -1.31 -4.99
CA SER A 169 -6.17 -0.30 -5.95
C SER A 169 -6.67 0.93 -5.20
N ILE A 170 -5.97 2.04 -5.36
CA ILE A 170 -6.25 3.32 -4.72
C ILE A 170 -6.91 4.23 -5.77
N SER A 171 -8.05 4.78 -5.43
CA SER A 171 -8.81 5.69 -6.29
C SER A 171 -8.92 7.07 -5.65
N THR A 172 -8.60 8.11 -6.42
CA THR A 172 -8.65 9.51 -5.99
C THR A 172 -9.75 10.25 -6.75
N ARG A 173 -11.00 9.77 -6.63
CA ARG A 173 -12.12 10.38 -7.35
C ARG A 173 -12.34 11.83 -6.88
N PRO A 174 -12.37 12.82 -7.81
CA PRO A 174 -12.79 14.16 -7.46
C PRO A 174 -14.20 14.15 -6.88
N PRO A 175 -14.50 14.96 -5.84
CA PRO A 175 -15.86 15.07 -5.35
C PRO A 175 -16.80 15.56 -6.45
N GLU A 176 -18.08 15.20 -6.38
CA GLU A 176 -19.10 15.82 -7.20
C GLU A 176 -19.22 17.29 -6.79
N ILE A 177 -18.88 18.18 -7.69
CA ILE A 177 -18.85 19.63 -7.46
C ILE A 177 -19.65 20.33 -8.57
N GLU A 178 -20.34 21.37 -8.22
CA GLU A 178 -21.07 22.18 -9.22
C GLU A 178 -20.11 23.10 -9.96
N ARG A 179 -19.26 23.85 -9.27
CA ARG A 179 -18.29 24.79 -9.86
C ARG A 179 -16.91 24.72 -9.24
N VAL A 180 -16.77 25.13 -7.98
CA VAL A 180 -15.50 25.18 -7.27
C VAL A 180 -15.68 24.68 -5.84
N GLN A 181 -14.76 23.87 -5.36
CA GLN A 181 -14.68 23.42 -3.97
C GLN A 181 -13.25 23.52 -3.47
N GLY A 182 -13.08 24.13 -2.31
CA GLY A 182 -11.81 24.16 -1.56
C GLY A 182 -11.93 23.36 -0.27
N GLN A 183 -10.86 22.69 0.10
CA GLN A 183 -10.73 22.03 1.40
C GLN A 183 -9.36 22.36 1.99
N LEU A 184 -9.35 22.76 3.26
CA LEU A 184 -8.16 22.85 4.09
C LEU A 184 -8.26 21.84 5.21
N ARG A 185 -7.19 21.13 5.46
CA ARG A 185 -7.06 20.18 6.55
C ARG A 185 -5.77 20.40 7.30
N PHE A 186 -5.86 20.42 8.62
CA PHE A 186 -4.71 20.44 9.51
C PHE A 186 -4.84 19.32 10.54
N VAL A 187 -3.74 18.68 10.84
CA VAL A 187 -3.62 17.72 11.95
C VAL A 187 -2.26 17.94 12.59
N GLY A 188 -2.21 18.05 13.90
CA GLY A 188 -0.95 18.19 14.63
C GLY A 188 -1.03 17.55 16.00
N GLY A 189 0.09 17.02 16.47
CA GLY A 189 0.15 16.29 17.73
C GLY A 189 1.55 16.17 18.31
N SER A 190 1.61 15.48 19.44
CA SER A 190 2.83 15.25 20.20
C SER A 190 2.92 13.80 20.66
N PHE A 191 4.14 13.27 20.66
CA PHE A 191 4.44 11.95 21.20
C PHE A 191 4.87 12.04 22.66
N GLY A 192 4.33 11.14 23.48
CA GLY A 192 4.79 10.86 24.82
C GLY A 192 4.97 12.06 25.73
N GLU A 193 5.91 11.91 26.66
CA GLU A 193 6.21 12.90 27.70
C GLU A 193 7.41 13.81 27.36
N ARG A 194 8.09 13.54 26.23
CA ARG A 194 9.29 14.29 25.82
C ARG A 194 8.91 15.57 25.06
N SER A 195 9.39 16.69 25.53
CA SER A 195 9.21 17.97 24.81
C SER A 195 9.89 17.96 23.43
N GLY A 196 9.27 18.61 22.45
CA GLY A 196 9.81 18.73 21.09
C GLY A 196 9.58 17.52 20.18
N ARG A 197 8.92 16.46 20.67
CA ARG A 197 8.52 15.30 19.84
C ARG A 197 7.13 15.54 19.26
N THR A 198 7.05 16.45 18.31
CA THR A 198 5.81 16.90 17.68
C THR A 198 5.79 16.56 16.21
N TRP A 199 4.59 16.59 15.65
CA TRP A 199 4.38 16.46 14.21
C TRP A 199 3.17 17.32 13.80
N ASN A 200 3.16 17.74 12.55
CA ASN A 200 2.00 18.38 11.96
C ASN A 200 1.91 18.09 10.46
N LYS A 201 0.68 18.05 9.98
CA LYS A 201 0.38 17.87 8.56
C LYS A 201 -0.63 18.92 8.11
N TRP A 202 -0.30 19.62 7.04
CA TRP A 202 -1.19 20.53 6.33
C TRP A 202 -1.53 19.95 4.98
N GLN A 203 -2.78 20.13 4.59
CA GLN A 203 -3.27 19.73 3.27
C GLN A 203 -4.24 20.76 2.76
N SER A 204 -4.09 21.14 1.49
CA SER A 204 -5.02 21.98 0.74
C SER A 204 -5.44 21.24 -0.52
N THR A 205 -6.73 21.12 -0.74
CA THR A 205 -7.30 20.54 -1.95
C THR A 205 -8.23 21.55 -2.59
N THR A 206 -8.02 21.83 -3.87
CA THR A 206 -8.93 22.65 -4.69
C THR A 206 -9.42 21.80 -5.85
N ALA A 207 -10.71 21.74 -6.03
CA ALA A 207 -11.35 21.10 -7.16
C ALA A 207 -12.24 22.10 -7.89
N MET A 208 -12.25 22.05 -9.24
CA MET A 208 -13.07 22.92 -10.08
C MET A 208 -13.70 22.14 -11.22
N ARG A 209 -14.89 22.55 -11.60
CA ARG A 209 -15.58 22.06 -12.80
C ARG A 209 -15.80 23.19 -13.77
N VAL A 210 -15.34 23.00 -15.01
CA VAL A 210 -15.51 23.95 -16.11
C VAL A 210 -16.09 23.20 -17.30
N GLY A 211 -17.36 23.51 -17.63
CA GLY A 211 -18.10 22.69 -18.57
C GLY A 211 -18.24 21.25 -18.08
N GLY A 212 -17.85 20.27 -18.88
CA GLY A 212 -17.79 18.84 -18.49
C GLY A 212 -16.50 18.42 -17.82
N ALA A 213 -15.45 19.24 -17.86
CA ALA A 213 -14.14 18.91 -17.30
C ALA A 213 -14.09 19.14 -15.79
N THR A 214 -13.38 18.28 -15.07
CA THR A 214 -13.13 18.41 -13.62
C THR A 214 -11.63 18.38 -13.37
N ALA A 215 -11.11 19.39 -12.68
CA ALA A 215 -9.72 19.47 -12.25
C ALA A 215 -9.66 19.44 -10.72
N GLN A 216 -8.65 18.76 -10.17
CA GLN A 216 -8.35 18.76 -8.75
C GLN A 216 -6.84 18.89 -8.54
N VAL A 217 -6.45 19.71 -7.58
CA VAL A 217 -5.06 19.83 -7.14
C VAL A 217 -5.04 19.71 -5.61
N THR A 218 -4.18 18.85 -5.11
CA THR A 218 -3.94 18.68 -3.67
C THR A 218 -2.46 18.95 -3.40
N VAL A 219 -2.17 19.75 -2.41
CA VAL A 219 -0.82 19.94 -1.87
C VAL A 219 -0.83 19.62 -0.38
N SER A 220 0.20 18.96 0.09
CA SER A 220 0.36 18.68 1.51
C SER A 220 1.81 18.77 1.97
N ARG A 221 1.98 19.01 3.26
CA ARG A 221 3.27 18.97 3.93
C ARG A 221 3.13 18.31 5.30
N LEU A 222 4.01 17.34 5.57
CA LEU A 222 4.21 16.71 6.87
C LEU A 222 5.57 17.14 7.42
N ASP A 223 5.58 17.71 8.63
CA ASP A 223 6.77 17.90 9.47
C ASP A 223 6.64 16.93 10.64
N TYR A 224 7.53 15.95 10.72
CA TYR A 224 7.48 14.86 11.67
C TYR A 224 8.80 14.79 12.44
N ARG A 225 8.75 14.96 13.76
CA ARG A 225 9.96 14.86 14.61
C ARG A 225 10.15 13.46 15.19
N GLY A 226 9.10 12.66 15.18
CA GLY A 226 9.10 11.30 15.70
C GLY A 226 9.41 11.25 17.20
N GLU A 227 9.19 10.08 17.81
CA GLU A 227 9.48 9.90 19.25
C GLU A 227 10.94 9.50 19.48
N ARG A 228 11.47 8.60 18.64
CA ARG A 228 12.86 8.17 18.74
C ARG A 228 13.82 9.24 18.26
N ASP A 229 15.02 9.22 18.83
CA ASP A 229 16.11 10.03 18.28
C ASP A 229 16.38 9.63 16.81
N HIS A 230 16.82 10.55 15.99
CA HIS A 230 17.12 10.31 14.57
C HIS A 230 15.95 9.65 13.80
N SER A 231 14.72 10.19 13.99
CA SER A 231 13.51 9.71 13.30
C SER A 231 12.68 10.81 12.64
N ALA A 232 13.29 11.98 12.43
CA ALA A 232 12.61 13.11 11.81
C ALA A 232 12.40 12.90 10.31
N ALA A 233 11.30 13.48 9.79
CA ALA A 233 11.03 13.50 8.37
C ALA A 233 10.31 14.79 7.95
N ASP A 234 10.56 15.21 6.71
CA ASP A 234 9.86 16.31 6.03
C ASP A 234 9.35 15.74 4.69
N GLN A 235 8.03 15.72 4.51
CA GLN A 235 7.40 15.22 3.27
C GLN A 235 6.54 16.31 2.65
N ARG A 236 6.64 16.46 1.34
CA ARG A 236 5.84 17.40 0.53
C ARG A 236 5.24 16.61 -0.61
N VAL A 237 3.94 16.74 -0.80
CA VAL A 237 3.23 16.03 -1.86
C VAL A 237 2.40 17.02 -2.65
N LEU A 238 2.42 16.87 -3.98
CA LEU A 238 1.52 17.54 -4.90
C LEU A 238 0.87 16.48 -5.78
N ASN A 239 -0.45 16.47 -5.81
CA ASN A 239 -1.22 15.59 -6.68
C ASN A 239 -2.17 16.45 -7.52
N ALA A 240 -2.16 16.24 -8.83
CA ALA A 240 -3.02 16.93 -9.79
C ALA A 240 -3.79 15.92 -10.64
N ARG A 241 -5.07 16.16 -10.82
CA ARG A 241 -6.01 15.35 -11.59
C ARG A 241 -6.79 16.24 -12.55
N LEU A 242 -6.89 15.83 -13.80
CA LEU A 242 -7.76 16.48 -14.78
C LEU A 242 -8.56 15.40 -15.51
N ARG A 243 -9.88 15.48 -15.43
CA ARG A 243 -10.80 14.62 -16.17
C ARG A 243 -11.55 15.43 -17.18
N VAL A 244 -11.49 15.02 -18.45
CA VAL A 244 -12.13 15.70 -19.57
C VAL A 244 -13.02 14.70 -20.32
N PRO A 245 -14.34 14.90 -20.41
CA PRO A 245 -15.15 14.21 -21.39
C PRO A 245 -14.79 14.77 -22.78
N ILE A 246 -14.40 13.89 -23.71
CA ILE A 246 -13.96 14.29 -25.05
C ILE A 246 -15.11 14.22 -26.04
N ALA A 247 -15.88 13.15 -25.96
CA ALA A 247 -17.04 12.86 -26.81
C ALA A 247 -17.96 11.88 -26.07
N ASP A 248 -19.11 11.54 -26.64
CA ASP A 248 -20.05 10.59 -26.08
C ASP A 248 -19.34 9.24 -25.83
N GLY A 249 -19.36 8.82 -24.56
CA GLY A 249 -18.71 7.60 -24.09
C GLY A 249 -17.17 7.68 -24.00
N TRP A 250 -16.53 8.79 -24.33
CA TRP A 250 -15.08 8.98 -24.23
C TRP A 250 -14.70 9.95 -23.12
N SER A 251 -13.74 9.58 -22.30
CA SER A 251 -13.14 10.48 -21.32
C SER A 251 -11.62 10.30 -21.25
N LEU A 252 -10.92 11.41 -21.02
CA LEU A 252 -9.48 11.45 -20.77
C LEU A 252 -9.26 11.83 -19.31
N MET A 253 -8.42 11.09 -18.61
CA MET A 253 -7.92 11.44 -17.30
C MET A 253 -6.41 11.65 -17.37
N LEU A 254 -5.94 12.80 -16.90
CA LEU A 254 -4.53 13.12 -16.73
C LEU A 254 -4.23 13.18 -15.25
N ILE A 255 -3.11 12.58 -14.85
CA ILE A 255 -2.62 12.64 -13.48
C ILE A 255 -1.15 13.07 -13.42
N THR A 256 -0.80 13.77 -12.35
CA THR A 256 0.59 14.06 -11.98
C THR A 256 0.71 14.02 -10.47
N ASP A 257 1.62 13.20 -9.98
CA ASP A 257 1.91 13.01 -8.57
C ASP A 257 3.39 13.29 -8.31
N VAL A 258 3.66 14.21 -7.39
CA VAL A 258 5.01 14.58 -6.97
C VAL A 258 5.14 14.33 -5.48
N GLY A 259 6.13 13.57 -5.07
CA GLY A 259 6.55 13.41 -3.68
C GLY A 259 7.99 13.89 -3.52
N ASP A 260 8.23 14.81 -2.60
CA ASP A 260 9.54 15.34 -2.23
C ASP A 260 9.76 15.15 -0.73
N ASN A 261 10.67 14.25 -0.39
CA ASN A 261 11.03 13.94 0.99
C ASN A 261 12.52 14.28 1.18
N PRO A 262 12.87 15.56 1.41
CA PRO A 262 14.28 16.00 1.49
C PRO A 262 14.98 15.48 2.76
N ARG A 263 14.22 14.93 3.69
CA ARG A 263 14.73 14.34 4.92
C ARG A 263 13.79 13.24 5.41
N ALA A 264 14.33 12.08 5.65
CA ALA A 264 13.69 11.01 6.42
C ALA A 264 14.78 10.21 7.14
N ASP A 265 14.99 10.51 8.42
CA ASP A 265 16.02 9.89 9.25
C ASP A 265 15.66 8.45 9.59
N ASN A 266 16.65 7.58 9.68
CA ASN A 266 16.49 6.16 10.00
C ASN A 266 16.98 5.85 11.42
N PRO A 267 16.08 5.69 12.40
CA PRO A 267 16.46 5.39 13.78
C PRO A 267 17.04 3.98 13.97
N GLY A 268 16.98 3.10 12.94
CA GLY A 268 17.44 1.72 13.04
C GLY A 268 16.63 0.84 13.98
N SER A 269 16.86 -0.46 13.91
CA SER A 269 16.29 -1.45 14.83
C SER A 269 17.20 -1.67 16.05
N LEU A 270 16.62 -2.15 17.15
CA LEU A 270 17.27 -2.33 18.45
C LEU A 270 17.50 -3.82 18.74
N THR A 271 18.50 -4.10 19.58
CA THR A 271 18.60 -5.37 20.31
C THR A 271 17.56 -5.41 21.44
N LEU A 272 17.34 -6.57 22.04
CA LEU A 272 16.41 -6.69 23.18
C LEU A 272 16.90 -5.87 24.38
N ASP A 273 18.21 -5.83 24.63
CA ASP A 273 18.80 -5.10 25.77
C ASP A 273 18.70 -3.59 25.55
N GLU A 274 18.98 -3.10 24.34
CA GLU A 274 18.77 -1.68 24.01
C GLU A 274 17.29 -1.29 24.12
N LEU A 275 16.37 -2.14 23.65
CA LEU A 275 14.93 -1.93 23.76
C LEU A 275 14.46 -1.82 25.21
N LYS A 276 14.99 -2.65 26.10
CA LYS A 276 14.67 -2.64 27.54
C LYS A 276 15.30 -1.46 28.27
N ALA A 277 16.53 -1.10 27.89
CA ALA A 277 17.26 0.00 28.52
C ALA A 277 16.69 1.37 28.13
N ASN A 278 16.47 1.59 26.84
CA ASN A 278 15.90 2.83 26.33
C ASN A 278 15.32 2.63 24.92
N ARG A 279 14.00 2.63 24.81
CA ARG A 279 13.27 2.43 23.54
C ARG A 279 13.53 3.51 22.48
N ASP A 280 13.95 4.69 22.92
CA ASP A 280 14.15 5.86 22.04
C ASP A 280 15.58 5.93 21.48
N THR A 281 16.44 5.06 21.97
CA THR A 281 17.86 5.05 21.55
C THR A 281 18.01 4.72 20.06
N VAL A 282 19.14 5.16 19.53
CA VAL A 282 19.54 4.95 18.13
C VAL A 282 20.90 4.25 18.12
N PRO A 283 21.08 3.17 17.37
CA PRO A 283 22.40 2.58 17.17
C PRO A 283 23.39 3.61 16.65
N ALA A 284 24.59 3.67 17.25
CA ALA A 284 25.61 4.66 16.92
C ALA A 284 25.94 4.73 15.42
N LEU A 285 25.93 3.60 14.70
CA LEU A 285 26.16 3.61 13.25
C LEU A 285 25.08 4.36 12.48
N ASN A 286 23.81 4.30 12.92
CA ASN A 286 22.73 5.04 12.26
C ASN A 286 22.91 6.54 12.41
N SER A 287 23.20 7.03 13.63
CA SER A 287 23.44 8.46 13.88
C SER A 287 24.74 8.94 13.25
N ASN A 288 25.85 8.20 13.41
CA ASN A 288 27.16 8.60 12.89
C ASN A 288 27.22 8.64 11.35
N ARG A 289 26.45 7.80 10.67
CA ARG A 289 26.33 7.78 9.19
C ARG A 289 25.20 8.68 8.68
N ASN A 290 24.52 9.37 9.56
CA ASN A 290 23.31 10.12 9.24
C ASN A 290 22.34 9.27 8.38
N ALA A 291 22.14 8.00 8.80
CA ALA A 291 21.36 7.05 8.03
C ALA A 291 19.95 7.57 7.80
N GLY A 292 19.48 7.49 6.56
CA GLY A 292 18.18 8.06 6.20
C GLY A 292 17.90 7.99 4.72
N LYS A 293 17.03 8.89 4.25
CA LYS A 293 16.63 8.98 2.85
C LYS A 293 16.31 10.41 2.47
N ASP A 294 16.84 10.87 1.33
CA ASP A 294 16.37 12.03 0.56
C ASP A 294 15.84 11.49 -0.77
N VAL A 295 14.58 11.77 -1.10
CA VAL A 295 13.97 11.23 -2.30
C VAL A 295 12.97 12.20 -2.92
N THR A 296 13.10 12.40 -4.23
CA THR A 296 12.10 13.07 -5.05
C THR A 296 11.57 12.09 -6.09
N GLN A 297 10.25 11.97 -6.17
CA GLN A 297 9.58 11.12 -7.15
C GLN A 297 8.50 11.90 -7.87
N VAL A 298 8.50 11.82 -9.19
CA VAL A 298 7.46 12.39 -10.06
C VAL A 298 6.87 11.28 -10.90
N GLN A 299 5.56 11.16 -10.89
CA GLN A 299 4.82 10.24 -11.76
C GLN A 299 3.73 11.00 -12.49
N SER A 300 3.60 10.75 -13.80
CA SER A 300 2.54 11.31 -14.62
C SER A 300 1.94 10.22 -15.51
N GLY A 301 0.68 10.40 -15.88
CA GLY A 301 0.02 9.49 -16.79
C GLY A 301 -1.25 10.04 -17.41
N ALA A 302 -1.66 9.39 -18.48
CA ALA A 302 -2.86 9.68 -19.23
C ALA A 302 -3.66 8.39 -19.43
N THR A 303 -4.93 8.40 -19.07
CA THR A 303 -5.87 7.30 -19.27
C THR A 303 -7.00 7.73 -20.17
N LEU A 304 -7.11 7.10 -21.31
CA LEU A 304 -8.25 7.22 -22.22
C LEU A 304 -9.23 6.09 -21.90
N HIS A 305 -10.45 6.44 -21.59
CA HIS A 305 -11.53 5.49 -21.31
C HIS A 305 -12.66 5.66 -22.31
N ARG A 306 -13.24 4.55 -22.76
CA ARG A 306 -14.40 4.50 -23.63
C ARG A 306 -15.46 3.56 -23.07
N THR A 307 -16.66 4.03 -22.91
CA THR A 307 -17.87 3.22 -22.70
C THR A 307 -18.58 3.06 -24.05
N MET A 308 -18.84 1.82 -24.47
CA MET A 308 -19.50 1.52 -25.73
C MET A 308 -21.00 1.39 -25.51
N THR A 309 -21.79 1.63 -26.55
CA THR A 309 -23.27 1.58 -26.50
C THR A 309 -23.81 0.19 -26.18
N ASN A 310 -23.05 -0.87 -26.48
CA ASN A 310 -23.39 -2.27 -26.15
C ASN A 310 -22.99 -2.68 -24.73
N GLY A 311 -22.52 -1.74 -23.88
CA GLY A 311 -22.03 -2.01 -22.52
C GLY A 311 -20.61 -2.55 -22.46
N GLY A 312 -19.87 -2.52 -23.56
CA GLY A 312 -18.43 -2.77 -23.58
C GLY A 312 -17.64 -1.57 -23.05
N GLU A 313 -16.39 -1.82 -22.63
CA GLU A 313 -15.48 -0.81 -22.12
C GLU A 313 -14.09 -1.01 -22.70
N ALA A 314 -13.39 0.10 -22.96
CA ALA A 314 -11.99 0.08 -23.33
C ALA A 314 -11.22 1.10 -22.52
N THR A 315 -10.04 0.71 -22.04
CA THR A 315 -9.13 1.59 -21.30
C THR A 315 -7.74 1.48 -21.90
N PHE A 316 -7.12 2.62 -22.15
CA PHE A 316 -5.73 2.72 -22.56
C PHE A 316 -5.02 3.73 -21.66
N THR A 317 -3.97 3.32 -20.99
CA THR A 317 -3.19 4.14 -20.05
C THR A 317 -1.74 4.16 -20.48
N ILE A 318 -1.13 5.33 -20.53
CA ILE A 318 0.32 5.52 -20.63
C ILE A 318 0.80 6.27 -19.40
N PHE A 319 2.01 5.98 -18.95
CA PHE A 319 2.57 6.61 -17.75
C PHE A 319 4.09 6.65 -17.78
N GLY A 320 4.64 7.57 -16.98
CA GLY A 320 6.06 7.70 -16.75
C GLY A 320 6.35 8.08 -15.30
N LEU A 321 7.51 7.70 -14.81
CA LEU A 321 7.99 7.96 -13.45
C LEU A 321 9.47 8.30 -13.51
N THR A 322 9.87 9.31 -12.73
CA THR A 322 11.27 9.58 -12.40
C THR A 322 11.45 9.56 -10.89
N ARG A 323 12.60 9.08 -10.41
CA ARG A 323 12.95 9.04 -9.00
C ARG A 323 14.44 9.30 -8.83
N ASP A 324 14.77 10.31 -8.04
CA ASP A 324 16.10 10.62 -7.53
C ASP A 324 16.12 10.20 -6.04
N LEU A 325 17.05 9.33 -5.66
CA LEU A 325 17.15 8.78 -4.32
C LEU A 325 18.58 8.86 -3.82
N LYS A 326 18.78 9.55 -2.70
CA LYS A 326 20.00 9.51 -1.89
C LYS A 326 19.68 8.83 -0.57
N ASN A 327 20.32 7.68 -0.34
CA ASN A 327 20.01 6.85 0.82
C ASN A 327 21.31 6.42 1.53
N PRO A 328 21.80 7.27 2.48
CA PRO A 328 22.83 6.86 3.41
C PRO A 328 22.31 5.73 4.30
N ILE A 329 22.88 4.55 4.18
CA ILE A 329 22.65 3.44 5.10
C ILE A 329 23.94 3.15 5.89
N THR A 330 23.88 2.33 6.93
CA THR A 330 25.01 2.14 7.85
C THR A 330 26.30 1.64 7.18
N THR A 331 26.21 1.04 6.00
CA THR A 331 27.33 0.39 5.29
C THR A 331 27.80 1.11 4.04
N THR A 332 26.92 1.82 3.38
CA THR A 332 27.20 2.48 2.09
C THR A 332 26.25 3.65 1.89
N TYR A 333 26.67 4.58 1.06
CA TYR A 333 25.81 5.66 0.56
C TYR A 333 25.30 5.26 -0.82
N ILE A 334 23.99 5.15 -0.98
CA ILE A 334 23.34 4.79 -2.25
C ILE A 334 22.89 6.07 -2.93
N ASP A 335 23.22 6.20 -4.22
CA ASP A 335 22.76 7.24 -5.13
C ASP A 335 22.09 6.55 -6.32
N LEU A 336 20.83 6.85 -6.56
CA LEU A 336 20.02 6.14 -7.56
C LEU A 336 19.13 7.11 -8.34
N ASP A 337 19.38 7.17 -9.65
CA ASP A 337 18.51 7.82 -10.60
C ASP A 337 17.68 6.77 -11.35
N ARG A 338 16.35 6.85 -11.24
CA ARG A 338 15.41 5.91 -11.89
C ARG A 338 14.52 6.62 -12.88
N VAL A 339 14.34 6.00 -14.03
CA VAL A 339 13.29 6.34 -15.01
C VAL A 339 12.50 5.08 -15.31
N ALA A 340 11.19 5.15 -15.20
CA ALA A 340 10.30 4.07 -15.60
C ALA A 340 9.15 4.62 -16.45
N TYR A 341 8.66 3.81 -17.39
CA TYR A 341 7.50 4.15 -18.21
C TYR A 341 6.78 2.89 -18.65
N GLY A 342 5.53 3.07 -19.06
CA GLY A 342 4.75 1.93 -19.51
C GLY A 342 3.43 2.29 -20.15
N ALA A 343 2.77 1.25 -20.62
CA ALA A 343 1.43 1.30 -21.19
C ALA A 343 0.61 0.11 -20.67
N ARG A 344 -0.68 0.35 -20.46
CA ARG A 344 -1.65 -0.67 -20.09
C ARG A 344 -2.88 -0.54 -20.96
N THR A 345 -3.46 -1.66 -21.35
CA THR A 345 -4.73 -1.66 -22.06
C THR A 345 -5.62 -2.80 -21.60
N SER A 346 -6.91 -2.55 -21.63
CA SER A 346 -7.93 -3.58 -21.51
C SER A 346 -9.14 -3.22 -22.35
N VAL A 347 -9.72 -4.20 -23.00
CA VAL A 347 -10.99 -4.09 -23.74
C VAL A 347 -11.90 -5.20 -23.22
N THR A 348 -13.04 -4.81 -22.69
CA THR A 348 -14.10 -5.72 -22.25
C THR A 348 -15.25 -5.60 -23.24
N TYR A 349 -15.62 -6.73 -23.78
CA TYR A 349 -16.70 -6.82 -24.75
C TYR A 349 -17.76 -7.82 -24.31
N PRO A 350 -19.05 -7.45 -24.29
CA PRO A 350 -20.12 -8.42 -24.09
C PRO A 350 -20.22 -9.33 -25.34
N LEU A 351 -19.97 -10.61 -25.13
CA LEU A 351 -19.96 -11.63 -26.18
C LEU A 351 -20.88 -12.78 -25.76
N PRO A 352 -22.21 -12.66 -25.92
CA PRO A 352 -23.14 -13.69 -25.49
C PRO A 352 -22.82 -15.09 -26.09
N LEU A 353 -22.87 -16.10 -25.25
CA LEU A 353 -22.70 -17.51 -25.66
C LEU A 353 -24.08 -18.21 -25.66
N GLY A 354 -24.75 -18.20 -26.78
CA GLY A 354 -26.15 -18.61 -26.87
C GLY A 354 -27.02 -17.65 -26.03
N SER A 355 -27.77 -18.19 -25.07
CA SER A 355 -28.60 -17.41 -24.14
C SER A 355 -27.85 -16.93 -22.90
N LEU A 356 -26.58 -17.28 -22.72
CA LEU A 356 -25.80 -16.93 -21.55
C LEU A 356 -25.13 -15.58 -21.75
N ALA A 357 -25.24 -14.71 -20.74
CA ALA A 357 -24.48 -13.46 -20.71
C ALA A 357 -23.00 -13.76 -20.45
N HIS A 358 -22.16 -13.30 -21.34
CA HIS A 358 -20.72 -13.49 -21.25
C HIS A 358 -19.99 -12.18 -21.53
N ARG A 359 -18.95 -11.91 -20.77
CA ARG A 359 -18.03 -10.80 -20.97
C ARG A 359 -16.62 -11.35 -21.16
N LEU A 360 -15.98 -10.94 -22.24
CA LEU A 360 -14.59 -11.24 -22.53
C LEU A 360 -13.77 -9.97 -22.36
N THR A 361 -12.73 -10.04 -21.52
CA THR A 361 -11.75 -8.97 -21.36
C THR A 361 -10.41 -9.44 -21.89
N VAL A 362 -9.79 -8.65 -22.75
CA VAL A 362 -8.44 -8.87 -23.26
C VAL A 362 -7.60 -7.63 -23.06
N GLY A 363 -6.30 -7.79 -22.86
CA GLY A 363 -5.42 -6.66 -22.72
C GLY A 363 -3.96 -7.05 -22.54
N PHE A 364 -3.13 -6.05 -22.31
CA PHE A 364 -1.73 -6.25 -21.96
C PHE A 364 -1.22 -5.13 -21.06
N ASP A 365 -0.16 -5.42 -20.32
CA ASP A 365 0.67 -4.47 -19.62
C ASP A 365 2.09 -4.51 -20.21
N PHE A 366 2.68 -3.34 -20.39
CA PHE A 366 4.08 -3.15 -20.74
C PHE A 366 4.71 -2.13 -19.80
N GLN A 367 5.88 -2.46 -19.24
CA GLN A 367 6.65 -1.54 -18.43
C GLN A 367 8.13 -1.68 -18.74
N ARG A 368 8.86 -0.58 -18.65
CA ARG A 368 10.32 -0.55 -18.71
C ARG A 368 10.85 0.37 -17.63
N GLN A 369 11.92 -0.08 -16.96
CA GLN A 369 12.65 0.63 -15.93
C GLN A 369 14.13 0.68 -16.32
N ARG A 370 14.76 1.82 -16.03
CA ARG A 370 16.20 2.04 -16.10
C ARG A 370 16.61 2.69 -14.80
N ASP A 371 17.57 2.08 -14.11
CA ASP A 371 18.21 2.61 -12.93
C ASP A 371 19.67 2.89 -13.23
N ASP A 372 20.12 4.10 -12.94
CA ASP A 372 21.51 4.48 -12.85
C ASP A 372 21.86 4.48 -11.37
N ARG A 373 22.71 3.51 -10.96
CA ARG A 373 22.94 3.25 -9.55
C ARG A 373 24.43 3.32 -9.22
N GLU A 374 24.75 4.18 -8.26
CA GLU A 374 26.07 4.33 -7.68
C GLU A 374 26.00 4.10 -6.17
N ASN A 375 26.96 3.31 -5.64
CA ASN A 375 27.15 3.20 -4.21
C ASN A 375 28.55 3.73 -3.86
N PHE A 376 28.63 4.48 -2.75
CA PHE A 376 29.87 5.08 -2.29
C PHE A 376 30.24 4.57 -0.90
N ARG A 377 31.53 4.54 -0.61
CA ARG A 377 32.02 4.37 0.76
C ARG A 377 31.83 5.64 1.55
N TYR A 378 32.01 5.55 2.86
CA TYR A 378 32.08 6.72 3.75
C TYR A 378 33.54 7.04 4.03
N LEU A 379 33.83 8.31 4.23
CA LEU A 379 35.10 8.75 4.75
C LEU A 379 35.33 8.18 6.15
N ASN A 380 36.55 7.71 6.42
CA ASN A 380 36.97 7.22 7.74
C ASN A 380 37.66 8.33 8.55
N THR A 381 37.19 9.57 8.45
CA THR A 381 37.76 10.72 9.14
C THR A 381 37.15 10.82 10.53
N PRO A 382 37.93 10.85 11.62
CA PRO A 382 37.39 11.11 12.95
C PRO A 382 36.60 12.41 12.99
N GLY A 383 35.37 12.37 13.46
CA GLY A 383 34.43 13.51 13.51
C GLY A 383 33.62 13.76 12.24
N ASP A 384 33.96 13.14 11.12
CA ASP A 384 33.20 13.25 9.85
C ASP A 384 32.94 11.88 9.21
N SER A 385 32.22 11.04 9.93
CA SER A 385 31.90 9.69 9.46
C SER A 385 30.63 9.64 8.60
N ALA A 386 29.89 10.75 8.46
CA ALA A 386 28.67 10.83 7.66
C ALA A 386 28.95 11.25 6.21
N THR A 387 30.12 11.82 5.92
CA THR A 387 30.44 12.31 4.60
C THR A 387 30.73 11.16 3.64
N ARG A 388 30.06 11.21 2.50
CA ARG A 388 30.28 10.32 1.36
C ARG A 388 31.70 10.49 0.82
N ASP A 389 32.43 9.39 0.65
CA ASP A 389 33.70 9.38 -0.09
C ASP A 389 33.43 9.55 -1.61
N THR A 390 34.46 9.93 -2.35
CA THR A 390 34.46 9.93 -3.82
C THR A 390 34.62 8.52 -4.40
N VAL A 391 35.07 7.56 -3.59
CA VAL A 391 35.33 6.18 -4.01
C VAL A 391 34.01 5.42 -4.14
N ARG A 392 33.69 5.03 -5.38
CA ARG A 392 32.57 4.15 -5.67
C ARG A 392 32.87 2.73 -5.22
N SER A 393 31.91 2.07 -4.64
CA SER A 393 31.89 0.64 -4.34
C SER A 393 30.99 -0.16 -5.28
N LEU A 394 30.15 0.53 -6.07
CA LEU A 394 29.30 0.01 -7.11
C LEU A 394 28.99 1.13 -8.10
N ASP A 395 29.00 0.84 -9.39
CA ASP A 395 28.55 1.72 -10.46
C ASP A 395 27.95 0.85 -11.56
N GLN A 396 26.62 0.87 -11.69
CA GLN A 396 25.92 0.00 -12.63
C GLN A 396 24.69 0.62 -13.26
N LEU A 397 24.40 0.19 -14.48
CA LEU A 397 23.18 0.51 -15.19
C LEU A 397 22.28 -0.73 -15.21
N GLU A 398 21.09 -0.59 -14.60
CA GLU A 398 20.11 -1.66 -14.50
C GLU A 398 18.95 -1.42 -15.45
N HIS A 399 18.50 -2.45 -16.14
CA HIS A 399 17.31 -2.42 -16.99
C HIS A 399 16.37 -3.55 -16.62
N VAL A 400 15.08 -3.23 -16.45
CA VAL A 400 14.03 -4.23 -16.33
C VAL A 400 12.92 -3.93 -17.31
N SER A 401 12.48 -4.94 -18.04
CA SER A 401 11.34 -4.84 -18.97
C SER A 401 10.33 -5.94 -18.67
N GLU A 402 9.05 -5.58 -18.59
CA GLU A 402 7.93 -6.49 -18.38
C GLU A 402 6.95 -6.37 -19.53
N PHE A 403 6.47 -7.50 -20.05
CA PHE A 403 5.35 -7.57 -20.99
C PHE A 403 4.42 -8.71 -20.60
N GLY A 404 3.12 -8.43 -20.46
CA GLY A 404 2.14 -9.38 -19.97
C GLY A 404 0.78 -9.26 -20.65
N PRO A 405 0.51 -9.99 -21.75
CA PRO A 405 -0.83 -10.14 -22.29
C PRO A 405 -1.70 -11.02 -21.40
N PHE A 406 -3.00 -10.71 -21.34
CA PHE A 406 -3.97 -11.47 -20.55
C PHE A 406 -5.32 -11.56 -21.24
N VAL A 407 -6.09 -12.57 -20.85
CA VAL A 407 -7.49 -12.76 -21.17
C VAL A 407 -8.28 -13.17 -19.94
N GLN A 408 -9.46 -12.63 -19.78
CA GLN A 408 -10.41 -12.98 -18.72
C GLN A 408 -11.80 -13.19 -19.30
N SER A 409 -12.48 -14.22 -18.85
CA SER A 409 -13.84 -14.57 -19.19
C SER A 409 -14.71 -14.51 -17.94
N ALA A 410 -15.86 -13.86 -18.01
CA ALA A 410 -16.90 -13.88 -16.99
C ALA A 410 -18.20 -14.34 -17.62
N LEU A 411 -18.65 -15.54 -17.27
CA LEU A 411 -19.81 -16.22 -17.84
C LEU A 411 -20.91 -16.35 -16.78
N GLU A 412 -22.06 -15.77 -17.03
CA GLU A 412 -23.26 -15.91 -16.21
C GLU A 412 -24.00 -17.21 -16.59
N LEU A 413 -23.71 -18.30 -15.87
CA LEU A 413 -24.36 -19.61 -16.08
C LEU A 413 -25.86 -19.57 -15.72
N SER A 414 -26.22 -18.68 -14.81
CA SER A 414 -27.60 -18.34 -14.43
C SER A 414 -27.64 -16.95 -13.82
N PRO A 415 -28.82 -16.34 -13.58
CA PRO A 415 -28.92 -15.06 -12.87
C PRO A 415 -28.25 -15.04 -11.49
N ARG A 416 -27.98 -16.22 -10.92
CA ARG A 416 -27.40 -16.40 -9.58
C ARG A 416 -26.00 -17.02 -9.58
N THR A 417 -25.47 -17.41 -10.73
CA THR A 417 -24.19 -18.14 -10.81
C THR A 417 -23.29 -17.55 -11.88
N THR A 418 -22.11 -17.08 -11.47
CA THR A 418 -21.09 -16.55 -12.37
C THR A 418 -19.84 -17.40 -12.28
N LEU A 419 -19.33 -17.83 -13.43
CA LEU A 419 -18.05 -18.50 -13.61
C LEU A 419 -17.04 -17.51 -14.17
N THR A 420 -15.85 -17.42 -13.59
CA THR A 420 -14.76 -16.58 -14.10
C THR A 420 -13.54 -17.44 -14.38
N ALA A 421 -12.85 -17.14 -15.48
CA ALA A 421 -11.57 -17.76 -15.82
C ALA A 421 -10.61 -16.68 -16.33
N GLY A 422 -9.35 -16.79 -15.99
CA GLY A 422 -8.31 -15.86 -16.41
C GLY A 422 -7.03 -16.58 -16.79
N LEU A 423 -6.32 -16.04 -17.77
CA LEU A 423 -5.02 -16.50 -18.21
C LEU A 423 -4.15 -15.31 -18.57
N ARG A 424 -2.89 -15.34 -18.10
CA ARG A 424 -1.88 -14.34 -18.41
C ARG A 424 -0.52 -14.99 -18.61
N TYR A 425 0.23 -14.48 -19.57
CA TYR A 425 1.61 -14.85 -19.79
C TYR A 425 2.51 -13.65 -19.58
N ASP A 426 3.44 -13.74 -18.64
CA ASP A 426 4.40 -12.68 -18.34
C ASP A 426 5.80 -13.05 -18.83
N TRP A 427 6.46 -12.06 -19.40
CA TRP A 427 7.87 -12.09 -19.73
C TRP A 427 8.55 -10.89 -19.08
N VAL A 428 9.55 -11.17 -18.23
CA VAL A 428 10.32 -10.16 -17.50
C VAL A 428 11.79 -10.35 -17.83
N LYS A 429 12.45 -9.33 -18.34
CA LYS A 429 13.88 -9.33 -18.65
C LYS A 429 14.59 -8.37 -17.72
N PHE A 430 15.61 -8.87 -17.03
CA PHE A 430 16.59 -8.13 -16.23
C PHE A 430 17.90 -8.07 -16.99
N ALA A 431 18.58 -6.91 -16.97
CA ALA A 431 19.92 -6.73 -17.48
C ALA A 431 20.65 -5.72 -16.61
N VAL A 432 21.87 -6.05 -16.22
CA VAL A 432 22.78 -5.20 -15.46
C VAL A 432 24.06 -5.04 -16.25
N ARG A 433 24.51 -3.81 -16.41
CA ARG A 433 25.82 -3.47 -16.94
C ARG A 433 26.65 -2.83 -15.85
N ASP A 434 27.68 -3.54 -15.40
CA ASP A 434 28.67 -3.01 -14.49
C ASP A 434 29.59 -2.02 -15.22
N ARG A 435 29.83 -0.87 -14.61
CA ARG A 435 30.73 0.17 -15.12
C ARG A 435 31.96 0.36 -14.24
N LEU A 436 32.00 -0.34 -13.11
CA LEU A 436 33.14 -0.32 -12.18
C LEU A 436 33.99 -1.59 -12.29
N VAL A 437 34.46 -1.91 -13.48
CA VAL A 437 35.33 -3.07 -13.74
C VAL A 437 36.79 -2.64 -13.66
N ALA A 438 37.49 -3.00 -12.58
CA ALA A 438 38.90 -2.66 -12.43
C ALA A 438 39.61 -3.54 -11.37
N GLY A 439 40.76 -4.03 -11.67
CA GLY A 439 41.63 -4.72 -10.71
C GLY A 439 40.99 -5.93 -10.04
N THR A 440 40.73 -5.83 -8.75
CA THR A 440 40.08 -6.89 -7.94
C THR A 440 38.58 -6.87 -7.97
N ASN A 441 37.94 -5.92 -8.69
CA ASN A 441 36.51 -5.85 -8.87
C ASN A 441 36.11 -6.51 -10.21
N PRO A 442 35.62 -7.75 -10.21
CA PRO A 442 35.23 -8.44 -11.44
C PRO A 442 34.03 -7.78 -12.12
N ASP A 443 33.81 -8.12 -13.39
CA ASP A 443 32.61 -7.67 -14.12
C ASP A 443 31.37 -8.38 -13.59
N ASP A 444 30.48 -7.60 -12.96
CA ASP A 444 29.19 -8.04 -12.40
C ASP A 444 28.02 -7.91 -13.39
N SER A 445 28.31 -7.65 -14.67
CA SER A 445 27.30 -7.57 -15.72
C SER A 445 26.61 -8.92 -15.93
N GLY A 446 25.32 -8.85 -16.30
CA GLY A 446 24.56 -10.04 -16.62
C GLY A 446 23.14 -9.74 -17.07
N GLU A 447 22.54 -10.74 -17.69
CA GLU A 447 21.13 -10.65 -18.06
C GLU A 447 20.36 -11.93 -17.74
N ARG A 448 19.08 -11.79 -17.47
CA ARG A 448 18.20 -12.91 -17.24
C ARG A 448 16.77 -12.62 -17.70
N SER A 449 16.17 -13.58 -18.40
CA SER A 449 14.73 -13.56 -18.71
C SER A 449 13.99 -14.57 -17.85
N MET A 450 12.88 -14.15 -17.29
CA MET A 450 11.94 -14.98 -16.52
C MET A 450 10.58 -14.98 -17.19
N ARG A 451 9.89 -16.11 -17.13
CA ARG A 451 8.59 -16.31 -17.76
C ARG A 451 7.64 -16.96 -16.77
N ALA A 452 6.40 -16.52 -16.78
CA ALA A 452 5.35 -17.09 -15.95
C ALA A 452 4.04 -17.17 -16.72
N LEU A 453 3.37 -18.31 -16.62
CA LEU A 453 1.98 -18.48 -17.00
C LEU A 453 1.16 -18.48 -15.72
N SER A 454 0.20 -17.57 -15.62
CA SER A 454 -0.71 -17.46 -14.48
C SER A 454 -2.12 -17.73 -14.93
N SER A 455 -2.83 -18.57 -14.18
CA SER A 455 -4.21 -18.96 -14.46
C SER A 455 -5.09 -18.77 -13.23
N SER A 456 -6.36 -18.51 -13.45
CA SER A 456 -7.38 -18.46 -12.41
C SER A 456 -8.69 -19.04 -12.90
N LEU A 457 -9.41 -19.69 -11.99
CA LEU A 457 -10.77 -20.18 -12.18
C LEU A 457 -11.54 -19.94 -10.89
N GLY A 458 -12.75 -19.41 -11.01
CA GLY A 458 -13.58 -19.14 -9.84
C GLY A 458 -15.06 -19.18 -10.17
N ILE A 459 -15.85 -19.54 -9.18
CA ILE A 459 -17.31 -19.58 -9.24
C ILE A 459 -17.90 -18.79 -8.08
N ALA A 460 -18.90 -17.94 -8.37
CA ALA A 460 -19.72 -17.25 -7.38
C ALA A 460 -21.17 -17.66 -7.54
N VAL A 461 -21.82 -18.02 -6.43
CA VAL A 461 -23.22 -18.44 -6.39
C VAL A 461 -23.95 -17.55 -5.39
N ASN A 462 -25.10 -17.00 -5.79
CA ASN A 462 -25.98 -16.16 -4.99
C ASN A 462 -27.27 -16.90 -4.68
N PRO A 463 -27.31 -17.79 -3.67
CA PRO A 463 -28.52 -18.57 -3.34
C PRO A 463 -29.70 -17.67 -3.00
N THR A 464 -29.41 -16.55 -2.36
CA THR A 464 -30.34 -15.47 -2.07
C THR A 464 -29.75 -14.13 -2.48
N GLY A 465 -30.54 -13.08 -2.61
CA GLY A 465 -30.01 -11.72 -2.89
C GLY A 465 -29.13 -11.12 -1.77
N ARG A 466 -28.96 -11.86 -0.66
CA ARG A 466 -28.22 -11.41 0.54
C ARG A 466 -27.02 -12.28 0.89
N LEU A 467 -26.76 -13.34 0.15
CA LEU A 467 -25.67 -14.27 0.39
C LEU A 467 -24.95 -14.61 -0.92
N THR A 468 -23.65 -14.42 -0.95
CA THR A 468 -22.75 -14.93 -2.00
C THR A 468 -21.84 -15.99 -1.40
N LEU A 469 -21.87 -17.19 -1.96
CA LEU A 469 -20.86 -18.23 -1.76
C LEU A 469 -19.92 -18.22 -2.93
N TYR A 470 -18.63 -18.36 -2.70
CA TYR A 470 -17.67 -18.40 -3.79
C TYR A 470 -16.48 -19.30 -3.50
N GLY A 471 -15.87 -19.78 -4.57
CA GLY A 471 -14.61 -20.52 -4.52
C GLY A 471 -13.74 -20.18 -5.70
N ASN A 472 -12.42 -20.18 -5.50
CA ASN A 472 -11.47 -19.97 -6.57
C ASN A 472 -10.18 -20.77 -6.38
N VAL A 473 -9.52 -20.99 -7.50
CA VAL A 473 -8.15 -21.52 -7.59
C VAL A 473 -7.38 -20.66 -8.58
N GLY A 474 -6.12 -20.33 -8.24
CA GLY A 474 -5.28 -19.55 -9.13
C GLY A 474 -3.81 -19.74 -8.87
N SER A 475 -3.01 -19.63 -9.93
CA SER A 475 -1.57 -19.62 -9.84
C SER A 475 -1.04 -18.20 -9.80
N SER A 476 0.11 -18.00 -9.14
CA SER A 476 0.78 -16.71 -9.04
C SER A 476 2.29 -16.86 -9.05
N PHE A 477 2.98 -15.75 -9.31
CA PHE A 477 4.44 -15.70 -9.27
C PHE A 477 4.95 -14.37 -8.71
N GLU A 478 6.20 -14.40 -8.25
CA GLU A 478 6.96 -13.22 -7.84
C GLU A 478 8.40 -13.37 -8.33
N THR A 479 8.91 -12.38 -9.06
CA THR A 479 10.30 -12.37 -9.53
C THR A 479 11.24 -11.85 -8.45
N PRO A 480 12.52 -12.26 -8.42
CA PRO A 480 13.56 -11.50 -7.72
C PRO A 480 13.61 -10.07 -8.24
N THR A 481 14.14 -9.15 -7.42
CA THR A 481 14.49 -7.79 -7.85
C THR A 481 15.88 -7.77 -8.49
N THR A 482 16.21 -6.64 -9.14
CA THR A 482 17.58 -6.42 -9.64
C THR A 482 18.62 -6.50 -8.52
N THR A 483 18.33 -5.90 -7.35
CA THR A 483 19.22 -5.95 -6.17
C THR A 483 19.45 -7.38 -5.67
N GLU A 484 18.42 -8.23 -5.69
CA GLU A 484 18.55 -9.64 -5.28
C GLU A 484 19.37 -10.46 -6.29
N LEU A 485 19.19 -10.17 -7.58
CA LEU A 485 19.94 -10.80 -8.66
C LEU A 485 21.40 -10.32 -8.72
N ALA A 486 21.69 -9.06 -8.41
CA ALA A 486 23.04 -8.49 -8.43
C ALA A 486 23.91 -8.92 -7.24
N ASN A 487 23.38 -9.68 -6.28
CA ASN A 487 24.11 -10.21 -5.13
C ASN A 487 24.37 -11.71 -5.29
N SER A 488 25.47 -12.07 -5.97
CA SER A 488 25.88 -13.47 -6.04
C SER A 488 26.52 -13.93 -4.73
N PRO A 489 26.09 -15.08 -4.16
CA PRO A 489 26.62 -15.58 -2.89
C PRO A 489 28.05 -16.16 -2.99
N SER A 490 28.58 -16.33 -4.19
CA SER A 490 29.91 -16.88 -4.41
C SER A 490 31.06 -15.99 -3.91
N GLY A 491 30.76 -14.75 -3.51
CA GLY A 491 31.75 -13.77 -3.08
C GLY A 491 32.61 -13.20 -4.20
N ALA A 492 32.51 -13.76 -5.40
CA ALA A 492 33.25 -13.32 -6.59
C ALA A 492 32.55 -12.14 -7.32
N GLY A 493 31.46 -11.61 -6.75
CA GLY A 493 30.59 -10.69 -7.46
C GLY A 493 29.71 -11.40 -8.50
N GLY A 494 28.96 -10.64 -9.27
CA GLY A 494 28.21 -11.13 -10.41
C GLY A 494 26.74 -11.37 -10.20
N PHE A 495 26.07 -11.57 -11.31
CA PHE A 495 24.63 -11.73 -11.40
C PHE A 495 24.23 -13.15 -10.96
N ASN A 496 23.35 -13.25 -9.96
CA ASN A 496 22.89 -14.54 -9.43
C ASN A 496 21.92 -15.22 -10.39
N THR A 497 22.45 -15.93 -11.38
CA THR A 497 21.63 -16.66 -12.36
C THR A 497 20.90 -17.86 -11.78
N GLY A 498 21.22 -18.29 -10.56
CA GLY A 498 20.59 -19.40 -9.86
C GLY A 498 19.18 -19.08 -9.34
N LEU A 499 18.86 -17.81 -9.05
CA LEU A 499 17.56 -17.43 -8.51
C LEU A 499 16.44 -17.68 -9.51
N LYS A 500 15.34 -18.24 -9.03
CA LYS A 500 14.12 -18.52 -9.78
C LYS A 500 12.98 -17.63 -9.27
N PRO A 501 11.95 -17.34 -10.10
CA PRO A 501 10.72 -16.76 -9.61
C PRO A 501 10.07 -17.69 -8.57
N GLN A 502 9.63 -17.12 -7.46
CA GLN A 502 8.71 -17.81 -6.55
C GLN A 502 7.40 -18.06 -7.27
N ARG A 503 6.77 -19.21 -7.04
CA ARG A 503 5.47 -19.59 -7.62
C ARG A 503 4.53 -20.09 -6.54
N ALA A 504 3.23 -19.83 -6.68
CA ALA A 504 2.25 -20.33 -5.75
C ALA A 504 0.97 -20.82 -6.47
N TRP A 505 0.33 -21.82 -5.87
CA TRP A 505 -1.07 -22.18 -6.12
C TRP A 505 -1.89 -21.72 -4.92
N ASN A 506 -2.95 -20.99 -5.18
CA ASN A 506 -3.84 -20.45 -4.18
C ASN A 506 -5.22 -21.07 -4.33
N TYR A 507 -5.81 -21.47 -3.21
CA TYR A 507 -7.14 -22.06 -3.09
C TYR A 507 -7.92 -21.22 -2.09
N GLU A 508 -9.16 -20.90 -2.40
CA GLU A 508 -10.01 -20.10 -1.55
C GLU A 508 -11.46 -20.55 -1.61
N LEU A 509 -12.11 -20.60 -0.45
CA LEU A 509 -13.55 -20.72 -0.29
C LEU A 509 -14.03 -19.59 0.60
N GLY A 510 -15.13 -18.94 0.23
CA GLY A 510 -15.62 -17.84 1.02
C GLY A 510 -17.13 -17.65 0.94
N ALA A 511 -17.61 -16.89 1.92
CA ALA A 511 -18.99 -16.45 2.01
C ALA A 511 -19.02 -14.97 2.38
N ARG A 512 -19.90 -14.20 1.77
CA ARG A 512 -20.17 -12.82 2.13
C ARG A 512 -21.63 -12.50 1.97
N GLY A 513 -22.09 -11.56 2.76
CA GLY A 513 -23.52 -11.20 2.69
C GLY A 513 -23.95 -10.20 3.72
N SER A 514 -25.26 -10.06 3.83
CA SER A 514 -25.92 -9.25 4.86
C SER A 514 -27.05 -10.02 5.51
N LEU A 515 -27.13 -9.92 6.85
CA LEU A 515 -28.28 -10.36 7.62
C LEU A 515 -29.08 -9.10 7.98
N ASP A 516 -30.28 -9.04 7.40
CA ASP A 516 -31.13 -7.86 7.44
C ASP A 516 -30.38 -6.60 6.96
N ARG A 517 -30.71 -5.43 7.49
CA ARG A 517 -30.00 -4.17 7.19
C ARG A 517 -28.92 -3.84 8.23
N ARG A 518 -28.66 -4.74 9.19
CA ARG A 518 -27.86 -4.45 10.37
C ARG A 518 -26.47 -5.08 10.35
N LEU A 519 -26.33 -6.26 9.79
CA LEU A 519 -25.06 -6.99 9.79
C LEU A 519 -24.59 -7.26 8.36
N THR A 520 -23.42 -6.77 8.00
CA THR A 520 -22.66 -7.24 6.85
C THR A 520 -21.51 -8.12 7.32
N TYR A 521 -21.18 -9.17 6.56
CA TYR A 521 -20.13 -10.10 6.93
C TYR A 521 -19.40 -10.64 5.72
N SER A 522 -18.16 -11.03 5.95
CA SER A 522 -17.33 -11.79 5.02
C SER A 522 -16.49 -12.80 5.78
N VAL A 523 -16.40 -14.02 5.26
CA VAL A 523 -15.54 -15.10 5.78
C VAL A 523 -14.81 -15.70 4.60
N ALA A 524 -13.52 -15.95 4.74
CA ALA A 524 -12.72 -16.67 3.75
C ALA A 524 -11.80 -17.69 4.42
N LEU A 525 -11.75 -18.88 3.83
CA LEU A 525 -10.77 -19.91 4.12
C LEU A 525 -9.81 -19.93 2.94
N PHE A 526 -8.52 -19.83 3.19
CA PHE A 526 -7.53 -19.82 2.13
C PHE A 526 -6.35 -20.75 2.42
N ARG A 527 -5.73 -21.20 1.33
CA ARG A 527 -4.49 -21.97 1.35
C ARG A 527 -3.64 -21.63 0.14
N ALA A 528 -2.37 -21.32 0.34
CA ALA A 528 -1.38 -21.16 -0.72
C ALA A 528 -0.23 -22.14 -0.52
N GLU A 529 0.12 -22.87 -1.57
CA GLU A 529 1.29 -23.72 -1.67
C GLU A 529 2.36 -22.99 -2.50
N VAL A 530 3.41 -22.56 -1.83
CA VAL A 530 4.47 -21.75 -2.43
C VAL A 530 5.69 -22.62 -2.68
N ARG A 531 6.28 -22.49 -3.87
CA ARG A 531 7.53 -23.15 -4.28
C ARG A 531 8.57 -22.11 -4.62
N ASP A 532 9.83 -22.47 -4.47
CA ASP A 532 10.96 -21.60 -4.75
C ASP A 532 10.86 -20.24 -4.00
N ALA A 533 10.38 -20.25 -2.76
CA ALA A 533 10.20 -19.03 -1.97
C ALA A 533 11.52 -18.25 -1.87
N LEU A 534 11.47 -16.94 -2.14
CA LEU A 534 12.61 -16.06 -2.06
C LEU A 534 12.89 -15.73 -0.60
N VAL A 535 14.08 -16.10 -0.12
CA VAL A 535 14.47 -15.96 1.28
C VAL A 535 15.77 -15.18 1.38
N PRO A 536 15.78 -14.04 2.10
CA PRO A 536 17.00 -13.34 2.44
C PRO A 536 17.81 -14.13 3.49
N TYR A 537 19.11 -14.12 3.35
CA TYR A 537 20.04 -14.64 4.36
C TYR A 537 21.31 -13.79 4.39
N GLU A 538 22.00 -13.80 5.49
CA GLU A 538 23.21 -13.03 5.72
C GLU A 538 24.40 -13.98 5.96
N ILE A 539 25.48 -13.79 5.18
CA ILE A 539 26.73 -14.56 5.38
C ILE A 539 27.67 -13.78 6.29
N ALA A 540 27.71 -12.46 6.10
CA ALA A 540 28.50 -11.54 6.91
C ALA A 540 27.75 -10.22 7.03
N ALA A 541 27.58 -9.74 8.26
CA ALA A 541 26.86 -8.50 8.51
C ALA A 541 27.53 -7.31 7.81
N PRO A 542 26.79 -6.46 7.11
CA PRO A 542 25.33 -6.44 6.94
C PRO A 542 24.88 -6.67 5.49
N ARG A 543 25.46 -7.63 4.78
CA ARG A 543 25.14 -7.91 3.37
C ARG A 543 24.14 -9.05 3.26
N PHE A 544 22.94 -8.78 2.76
CA PHE A 544 21.92 -9.78 2.46
C PHE A 544 22.19 -10.40 1.09
N PHE A 545 22.06 -11.71 1.06
CA PHE A 545 22.01 -12.53 -0.13
C PHE A 545 20.63 -13.19 -0.22
N TYR A 546 20.30 -13.73 -1.38
CA TYR A 546 19.02 -14.33 -1.62
C TYR A 546 19.18 -15.72 -2.21
N ARG A 547 18.28 -16.60 -1.81
CA ARG A 547 18.16 -17.96 -2.36
C ARG A 547 16.71 -18.36 -2.45
N ASN A 548 16.40 -19.36 -3.26
CA ASN A 548 15.12 -20.01 -3.23
C ASN A 548 15.09 -21.03 -2.09
N ALA A 549 14.16 -20.88 -1.17
CA ALA A 549 13.79 -21.93 -0.22
C ALA A 549 13.01 -23.03 -0.97
N GLY A 550 12.89 -24.21 -0.40
CA GLY A 550 12.15 -25.30 -1.01
C GLY A 550 10.68 -24.96 -1.20
N SER A 551 9.89 -25.02 -0.13
CA SER A 551 8.47 -24.66 -0.18
C SER A 551 7.96 -24.12 1.14
N THR A 552 6.88 -23.31 1.05
CA THR A 552 6.13 -22.85 2.21
C THR A 552 4.65 -23.05 1.97
N ARG A 553 3.88 -23.21 3.07
CA ARG A 553 2.43 -23.25 3.04
C ARG A 553 1.89 -22.09 3.84
N HIS A 554 0.99 -21.33 3.24
CA HIS A 554 0.25 -20.26 3.90
C HIS A 554 -1.22 -20.66 3.93
N GLN A 555 -1.82 -20.81 5.11
CA GLN A 555 -3.24 -21.11 5.24
C GLN A 555 -3.83 -20.34 6.41
N GLY A 556 -5.14 -20.08 6.37
CA GLY A 556 -5.77 -19.33 7.43
C GLY A 556 -7.26 -19.08 7.21
N VAL A 557 -7.78 -18.31 8.15
CA VAL A 557 -9.17 -17.87 8.21
C VAL A 557 -9.20 -16.35 8.30
N GLU A 558 -10.06 -15.73 7.51
CA GLU A 558 -10.30 -14.30 7.51
C GLU A 558 -11.77 -14.04 7.81
N VAL A 559 -12.05 -13.14 8.74
CA VAL A 559 -13.42 -12.73 9.11
C VAL A 559 -13.49 -11.21 9.14
N GLY A 560 -14.47 -10.65 8.46
CA GLY A 560 -14.86 -9.26 8.55
C GLY A 560 -16.35 -9.17 8.87
N ALA A 561 -16.72 -8.28 9.76
CA ALA A 561 -18.12 -8.04 10.11
C ALA A 561 -18.33 -6.57 10.47
N GLU A 562 -19.48 -6.02 10.09
CA GLU A 562 -19.93 -4.70 10.48
C GLU A 562 -21.40 -4.79 10.90
N LEU A 563 -21.70 -4.35 12.13
CA LEU A 563 -23.01 -4.42 12.78
C LEU A 563 -23.48 -3.03 13.14
N THR A 564 -24.64 -2.63 12.63
CA THR A 564 -25.40 -1.50 13.18
C THR A 564 -26.18 -1.98 14.40
N VAL A 565 -25.69 -1.64 15.60
CA VAL A 565 -26.30 -2.07 16.87
C VAL A 565 -27.63 -1.39 17.09
N VAL A 566 -27.64 -0.06 17.01
CA VAL A 566 -28.80 0.81 16.99
C VAL A 566 -28.54 1.98 16.02
N PRO A 567 -29.56 2.75 15.61
CA PRO A 567 -29.32 3.94 14.78
C PRO A 567 -28.27 4.85 15.43
N GLY A 568 -27.21 5.16 14.68
CA GLY A 568 -26.08 5.97 15.15
C GLY A 568 -25.02 5.23 15.94
N VAL A 569 -25.12 3.90 16.14
CA VAL A 569 -24.05 3.10 16.78
C VAL A 569 -23.72 1.89 15.91
N SER A 570 -22.47 1.77 15.50
CA SER A 570 -21.95 0.64 14.71
C SER A 570 -20.74 0.02 15.36
N MET A 571 -20.56 -1.29 15.12
CA MET A 571 -19.41 -2.08 15.52
C MET A 571 -18.82 -2.76 14.29
N GLY A 572 -17.52 -2.63 14.10
CA GLY A 572 -16.73 -3.37 13.12
C GLY A 572 -15.82 -4.38 13.79
N ALA A 573 -15.61 -5.51 13.16
CA ALA A 573 -14.64 -6.51 13.59
C ALA A 573 -13.90 -7.09 12.39
N THR A 574 -12.59 -7.17 12.50
CA THR A 574 -11.71 -7.81 11.52
C THR A 574 -10.78 -8.76 12.24
N TRP A 575 -10.83 -10.04 11.88
CA TRP A 575 -9.96 -11.05 12.45
C TRP A 575 -9.30 -11.90 11.38
N THR A 576 -8.03 -12.21 11.61
CA THR A 576 -7.24 -13.09 10.74
C THR A 576 -6.50 -14.09 11.60
N TYR A 577 -6.68 -15.35 11.29
CA TYR A 577 -5.84 -16.45 11.77
C TYR A 577 -4.88 -16.87 10.66
N SER A 578 -3.59 -16.97 10.96
CA SER A 578 -2.51 -17.25 10.01
C SER A 578 -1.68 -18.44 10.50
N ASP A 579 -1.63 -19.52 9.72
CA ASP A 579 -0.72 -20.66 9.90
C ASP A 579 0.20 -20.76 8.67
N TYR A 580 1.34 -20.06 8.73
CA TYR A 580 2.31 -20.01 7.64
C TYR A 580 3.58 -20.74 8.06
N ARG A 581 3.97 -21.78 7.30
CA ARG A 581 5.06 -22.69 7.67
C ARG A 581 5.96 -23.03 6.50
N PHE A 582 7.23 -23.22 6.78
CA PHE A 582 8.15 -23.94 5.90
C PHE A 582 7.71 -25.40 5.73
N ARG A 583 7.93 -25.97 4.55
CA ARG A 583 7.55 -27.36 4.23
C ARG A 583 8.72 -28.21 3.82
N ASN A 584 9.62 -27.71 3.05
CA ASN A 584 10.81 -28.43 2.59
C ASN A 584 11.93 -27.42 2.47
N TYR A 585 12.53 -27.07 3.63
CA TYR A 585 13.60 -26.08 3.65
C TYR A 585 14.65 -26.41 4.70
N SER A 586 15.87 -26.62 4.21
CA SER A 586 17.05 -26.73 5.04
C SER A 586 18.21 -25.96 4.43
N PHE A 587 19.13 -25.52 5.25
CA PHE A 587 20.37 -24.88 4.82
C PHE A 587 21.46 -25.05 5.86
N THR A 588 22.70 -24.91 5.42
CA THR A 588 23.88 -24.94 6.29
C THR A 588 24.51 -23.55 6.33
N ASP A 589 24.91 -23.12 7.52
CA ASP A 589 25.70 -21.93 7.77
C ASP A 589 26.86 -22.26 8.72
N THR A 590 27.51 -21.25 9.29
CA THR A 590 28.62 -21.42 10.25
C THR A 590 28.21 -22.09 11.56
N ALA A 591 26.93 -22.08 11.90
CA ALA A 591 26.38 -22.74 13.10
C ALA A 591 25.95 -24.20 12.82
N GLY A 592 25.98 -24.65 11.57
CA GLY A 592 25.66 -26.02 11.15
C GLY A 592 24.41 -26.13 10.27
N LEU A 593 23.84 -27.33 10.22
CA LEU A 593 22.63 -27.62 9.44
C LEU A 593 21.37 -27.13 10.18
N HIS A 594 20.60 -26.29 9.51
CA HIS A 594 19.27 -25.86 9.96
C HIS A 594 18.19 -26.58 9.15
N VAL A 595 17.29 -27.28 9.83
CA VAL A 595 16.09 -27.88 9.24
C VAL A 595 14.89 -27.08 9.72
N LEU A 596 14.18 -26.44 8.80
CA LEU A 596 13.07 -25.52 9.12
C LEU A 596 11.69 -26.11 8.82
N ASP A 597 11.61 -27.37 8.44
CA ASP A 597 10.34 -28.04 8.11
C ASP A 597 9.36 -27.96 9.29
N GLY A 598 8.15 -27.50 8.98
CA GLY A 598 7.09 -27.30 9.96
C GLY A 598 7.22 -26.02 10.82
N ARG A 599 8.36 -25.31 10.75
CA ARG A 599 8.52 -24.04 11.50
C ARG A 599 7.64 -22.94 10.93
N PRO A 600 7.06 -22.08 11.82
CA PRO A 600 6.34 -20.88 11.36
C PRO A 600 7.26 -19.90 10.65
N LEU A 601 6.71 -19.15 9.69
CA LEU A 601 7.41 -18.03 9.08
C LEU A 601 7.54 -16.87 10.06
N ALA A 602 8.72 -16.24 10.08
CA ALA A 602 8.96 -15.08 10.93
C ALA A 602 8.25 -13.82 10.43
N GLY A 603 7.97 -12.88 11.34
CA GLY A 603 7.49 -11.53 11.03
C GLY A 603 5.99 -11.38 10.83
N ILE A 604 5.20 -12.42 11.11
CA ILE A 604 3.74 -12.40 10.94
C ILE A 604 3.09 -12.96 12.20
N PRO A 605 2.07 -12.26 12.77
CA PRO A 605 1.32 -12.79 13.91
C PRO A 605 0.38 -13.92 13.48
N ASP A 606 0.24 -14.93 14.36
CA ASP A 606 -0.70 -16.02 14.16
C ASP A 606 -2.16 -15.54 14.26
N ASN A 607 -2.40 -14.53 15.10
CA ASN A 607 -3.70 -13.89 15.27
C ASN A 607 -3.56 -12.36 15.20
N TRP A 608 -4.40 -11.76 14.37
CA TRP A 608 -4.58 -10.31 14.23
C TRP A 608 -6.05 -9.99 14.38
N LEU A 609 -6.40 -9.09 15.31
CA LEU A 609 -7.78 -8.64 15.54
C LEU A 609 -7.82 -7.12 15.59
N HIS A 610 -8.76 -6.53 14.86
CA HIS A 610 -9.07 -5.11 14.94
C HIS A 610 -10.57 -4.95 15.13
N LEU A 611 -10.94 -4.12 16.10
CA LEU A 611 -12.34 -3.78 16.38
C LEU A 611 -12.54 -2.28 16.18
N THR A 612 -13.72 -1.89 15.79
CA THR A 612 -14.15 -0.48 15.71
C THR A 612 -15.50 -0.35 16.41
N LEU A 613 -15.62 0.57 17.33
CA LEU A 613 -16.88 0.99 17.90
C LEU A 613 -17.09 2.47 17.58
N ARG A 614 -18.13 2.79 16.84
CA ARG A 614 -18.47 4.16 16.43
C ARG A 614 -19.85 4.54 16.96
N ALA A 615 -19.95 5.73 17.51
CA ALA A 615 -21.20 6.30 17.98
C ALA A 615 -21.40 7.71 17.38
N GLN A 616 -22.58 7.95 16.82
CA GLN A 616 -23.07 9.24 16.29
C GLN A 616 -24.48 9.48 16.82
N PRO A 617 -24.64 9.86 18.10
CA PRO A 617 -25.95 9.97 18.72
C PRO A 617 -26.74 11.14 18.13
N ALA A 618 -27.96 10.88 17.69
CA ALA A 618 -28.83 11.90 17.07
C ALA A 618 -29.11 13.11 17.99
N ALA A 619 -29.04 12.91 19.30
CA ALA A 619 -29.21 13.97 20.29
C ALA A 619 -28.10 15.05 20.24
N PHE A 620 -26.93 14.71 19.70
CA PHE A 620 -25.80 15.63 19.56
C PHE A 620 -25.46 15.77 18.07
N ALA A 621 -26.28 16.55 17.35
CA ALA A 621 -26.17 16.69 15.90
C ALA A 621 -24.75 16.97 15.45
N GLY A 622 -24.21 16.08 14.62
CA GLY A 622 -22.87 16.14 14.08
C GLY A 622 -21.76 15.58 14.98
N ALA A 623 -21.99 15.37 16.28
CA ALA A 623 -20.97 14.79 17.16
C ALA A 623 -20.81 13.28 16.93
N TRP A 624 -19.58 12.81 17.02
CA TRP A 624 -19.26 11.38 16.92
C TRP A 624 -18.06 11.01 17.80
N ALA A 625 -18.00 9.74 18.14
CA ALA A 625 -16.87 9.13 18.86
C ALA A 625 -16.54 7.78 18.23
N GLU A 626 -15.27 7.41 18.25
CA GLU A 626 -14.75 6.16 17.73
C GLU A 626 -13.68 5.58 18.66
N VAL A 627 -13.74 4.28 18.92
CA VAL A 627 -12.73 3.53 19.69
C VAL A 627 -12.28 2.34 18.86
N GLU A 628 -10.97 2.18 18.71
CA GLU A 628 -10.37 1.16 17.87
C GLU A 628 -9.30 0.37 18.65
N PRO A 629 -9.65 -0.72 19.35
CA PRO A 629 -8.68 -1.66 19.87
C PRO A 629 -8.15 -2.59 18.79
N THR A 630 -6.83 -2.79 18.79
CA THR A 630 -6.12 -3.71 17.90
C THR A 630 -5.28 -4.67 18.72
N TYR A 631 -5.36 -5.96 18.41
CA TYR A 631 -4.59 -7.03 19.02
C TYR A 631 -3.68 -7.71 18.02
N SER A 632 -2.44 -7.98 18.43
CA SER A 632 -1.50 -8.85 17.74
C SER A 632 -1.00 -9.93 18.67
N SER A 633 -1.05 -11.19 18.25
CA SER A 633 -0.26 -12.23 18.91
C SER A 633 1.23 -11.98 18.70
N GLY A 634 2.07 -12.52 19.57
CA GLY A 634 3.52 -12.50 19.37
C GLY A 634 3.93 -13.35 18.16
N TYR A 635 5.00 -12.92 17.46
CA TYR A 635 5.52 -13.62 16.28
C TYR A 635 7.05 -13.74 16.30
N LEU A 636 7.58 -14.71 15.54
CA LEU A 636 9.03 -14.97 15.45
C LEU A 636 9.77 -13.79 14.83
N VAL A 637 10.95 -13.48 15.37
CA VAL A 637 11.82 -12.40 14.85
C VAL A 637 12.77 -12.89 13.75
N GLY A 638 12.96 -14.19 13.60
CA GLY A 638 13.80 -14.80 12.56
C GLY A 638 13.47 -16.27 12.34
N ASP A 639 13.88 -16.81 11.21
CA ASP A 639 13.53 -18.17 10.78
C ASP A 639 14.16 -19.26 11.65
N VAL A 640 15.43 -19.06 12.05
CA VAL A 640 16.14 -19.97 12.95
C VAL A 640 15.97 -19.61 14.44
N SER A 641 15.49 -18.39 14.71
CA SER A 641 15.32 -17.90 16.07
C SER A 641 14.07 -18.51 16.72
N SER A 642 14.17 -18.89 17.99
CA SER A 642 13.00 -19.22 18.81
C SER A 642 12.38 -18.00 19.50
N THR A 643 13.03 -16.84 19.39
CA THR A 643 12.59 -15.59 20.00
C THR A 643 11.34 -15.07 19.32
N ARG A 644 10.33 -14.70 20.12
CA ARG A 644 9.09 -14.06 19.67
C ARG A 644 8.96 -12.66 20.27
N THR A 645 8.25 -11.78 19.59
CA THR A 645 7.75 -10.56 20.20
C THR A 645 6.66 -10.91 21.23
N SER A 646 6.45 -10.04 22.22
CA SER A 646 5.31 -10.18 23.12
C SER A 646 4.01 -9.89 22.36
N PRO A 647 2.89 -10.56 22.69
CA PRO A 647 1.57 -10.14 22.24
C PRO A 647 1.22 -8.77 22.82
N TRP A 648 0.38 -8.00 22.11
CA TRP A 648 0.05 -6.66 22.55
C TRP A 648 -1.37 -6.24 22.13
N TRP A 649 -1.89 -5.27 22.89
CA TRP A 649 -3.09 -4.50 22.56
C TRP A 649 -2.72 -3.02 22.44
N SER A 650 -3.27 -2.34 21.45
CA SER A 650 -3.22 -0.89 21.33
C SER A 650 -4.62 -0.36 21.03
N THR A 651 -5.02 0.70 21.70
CA THR A 651 -6.36 1.28 21.53
C THR A 651 -6.23 2.73 21.11
N ASN A 652 -6.88 3.08 20.01
CA ASN A 652 -7.00 4.45 19.55
C ASN A 652 -8.40 4.98 19.88
N VAL A 653 -8.48 6.26 20.24
CA VAL A 653 -9.76 6.94 20.57
C VAL A 653 -9.82 8.22 19.76
N ARG A 654 -10.95 8.47 19.13
CA ARG A 654 -11.21 9.71 18.39
C ARG A 654 -12.58 10.26 18.73
N VAL A 655 -12.67 11.57 18.83
CA VAL A 655 -13.91 12.30 18.96
C VAL A 655 -13.90 13.49 18.03
N GLY A 656 -15.03 13.83 17.50
CA GLY A 656 -15.13 14.97 16.59
C GLY A 656 -16.56 15.43 16.39
N TRP A 657 -16.67 16.42 15.56
CA TRP A 657 -17.95 17.01 15.20
C TRP A 657 -17.94 17.37 13.72
N ASP A 658 -19.01 17.00 13.01
CA ASP A 658 -19.23 17.32 11.60
C ASP A 658 -20.43 18.29 11.51
N GLY A 659 -20.18 19.54 11.18
CA GLY A 659 -21.20 20.55 11.05
C GLY A 659 -21.13 21.31 9.74
N SER A 660 -22.21 22.03 9.45
CA SER A 660 -22.28 22.89 8.27
C SER A 660 -22.88 24.26 8.64
N ALA A 661 -22.31 25.32 8.03
CA ALA A 661 -22.83 26.67 8.07
C ALA A 661 -22.89 27.19 6.64
N GLY A 662 -24.09 27.24 6.07
CA GLY A 662 -24.28 27.51 4.63
C GLY A 662 -23.55 26.47 3.75
N SER A 663 -22.73 26.94 2.83
CA SER A 663 -21.92 26.09 1.94
C SER A 663 -20.60 25.58 2.57
N THR A 664 -20.33 25.97 3.82
CA THR A 664 -19.09 25.59 4.51
C THR A 664 -19.35 24.43 5.47
N ARG A 665 -18.55 23.36 5.36
CA ARG A 665 -18.52 22.25 6.31
C ARG A 665 -17.28 22.39 7.18
N LEU A 666 -17.44 22.19 8.48
CA LEU A 666 -16.38 22.22 9.47
C LEU A 666 -16.38 20.90 10.24
N ALA A 667 -15.20 20.29 10.34
CA ALA A 667 -15.02 19.01 11.04
C ALA A 667 -13.78 19.07 11.97
N PRO A 668 -13.89 19.66 13.17
CA PRO A 668 -12.87 19.59 14.20
C PRO A 668 -12.87 18.21 14.86
N PHE A 669 -11.69 17.77 15.30
CA PHE A 669 -11.52 16.49 15.99
C PHE A 669 -10.30 16.48 16.92
N ILE A 670 -10.33 15.55 17.87
CA ILE A 670 -9.22 15.18 18.74
C ILE A 670 -9.04 13.68 18.66
N GLY A 671 -7.80 13.22 18.65
CA GLY A 671 -7.47 11.81 18.66
C GLY A 671 -6.36 11.49 19.65
N ILE A 672 -6.39 10.28 20.15
CA ILE A 672 -5.37 9.69 21.02
C ILE A 672 -5.03 8.33 20.44
N ASN A 673 -3.82 8.17 19.95
CA ASN A 673 -3.31 6.85 19.59
C ASN A 673 -2.61 6.22 20.79
N ASN A 674 -2.71 4.89 20.91
CA ASN A 674 -2.20 4.13 22.05
C ASN A 674 -2.64 4.73 23.38
N ALA A 675 -3.95 4.88 23.58
CA ALA A 675 -4.56 5.61 24.71
C ALA A 675 -4.10 5.10 26.09
N PHE A 676 -3.81 3.81 26.21
CA PHE A 676 -3.36 3.18 27.46
C PHE A 676 -1.84 3.17 27.62
N ASN A 677 -1.10 3.82 26.71
CA ASN A 677 0.35 3.92 26.72
C ASN A 677 1.06 2.55 26.81
N HIS A 678 0.52 1.55 26.12
CA HIS A 678 1.11 0.22 26.10
C HIS A 678 2.42 0.21 25.31
N GLN A 679 3.48 -0.34 25.88
CA GLN A 679 4.77 -0.49 25.21
C GLN A 679 4.79 -1.79 24.40
N TYR A 680 4.93 -1.68 23.09
CA TYR A 680 4.98 -2.86 22.21
C TYR A 680 5.97 -2.67 21.05
N VAL A 681 6.23 -3.76 20.34
CA VAL A 681 7.04 -3.80 19.13
C VAL A 681 6.08 -3.80 17.92
N SER A 682 6.13 -2.75 17.12
CA SER A 682 5.25 -2.58 15.96
C SER A 682 5.74 -3.33 14.72
N SER A 683 7.04 -3.55 14.63
CA SER A 683 7.69 -4.21 13.50
C SER A 683 8.97 -4.91 13.96
N VAL A 684 9.45 -5.88 13.17
CA VAL A 684 10.76 -6.49 13.34
C VAL A 684 11.52 -6.51 12.03
N VAL A 685 12.84 -6.38 12.09
CA VAL A 685 13.70 -6.69 10.96
C VAL A 685 13.98 -8.19 10.99
N ILE A 686 13.36 -8.93 10.06
CA ILE A 686 13.42 -10.39 10.01
C ILE A 686 14.84 -10.83 9.69
N ASN A 687 15.35 -11.83 10.44
CA ASN A 687 16.72 -12.38 10.27
C ASN A 687 17.82 -11.33 10.40
N ALA A 688 17.60 -10.27 11.18
CA ALA A 688 18.60 -9.23 11.37
C ALA A 688 19.85 -9.78 12.10
N ALA A 689 21.00 -9.31 11.67
CA ALA A 689 22.26 -9.62 12.32
C ALA A 689 22.35 -9.04 13.74
N ARG A 690 23.16 -9.70 14.58
CA ARG A 690 23.49 -9.24 15.93
C ARG A 690 22.29 -8.99 16.83
N GLY A 691 21.14 -9.66 16.58
CA GLY A 691 19.95 -9.53 17.43
C GLY A 691 19.20 -8.19 17.30
N ARG A 692 19.50 -7.38 16.29
CA ARG A 692 18.86 -6.07 16.05
C ARG A 692 17.51 -6.23 15.35
N TYR A 693 16.58 -6.87 16.01
CA TYR A 693 15.27 -7.19 15.42
C TYR A 693 14.23 -6.12 15.63
N TYR A 694 14.25 -5.38 16.75
CA TYR A 694 13.08 -4.70 17.31
C TYR A 694 12.93 -3.27 16.80
N GLU A 695 11.74 -2.95 16.30
CA GLU A 695 11.32 -1.59 15.96
C GLU A 695 10.13 -1.23 16.89
N PRO A 696 10.38 -0.43 17.94
CA PRO A 696 9.36 -0.12 18.94
C PRO A 696 8.28 0.79 18.34
N ALA A 697 7.03 0.56 18.75
CA ALA A 697 5.93 1.50 18.53
C ALA A 697 6.12 2.74 19.41
N PRO A 698 5.59 3.90 18.98
CA PRO A 698 5.58 5.08 19.84
C PRO A 698 4.69 4.88 21.07
N SER A 699 4.98 5.66 22.10
CA SER A 699 4.11 5.82 23.25
C SER A 699 2.78 6.47 22.87
N ARG A 700 1.91 6.72 23.84
CA ARG A 700 0.68 7.46 23.62
C ARG A 700 0.97 8.79 22.92
N ASN A 701 0.27 9.05 21.82
CA ASN A 701 0.31 10.36 21.19
C ASN A 701 -1.08 10.98 21.11
N VAL A 702 -1.14 12.28 21.40
CA VAL A 702 -2.36 13.08 21.38
C VAL A 702 -2.26 14.06 20.22
N TYR A 703 -3.33 14.20 19.48
CA TYR A 703 -3.39 15.12 18.35
C TYR A 703 -4.77 15.77 18.23
N LEU A 704 -4.78 16.90 17.59
CA LEU A 704 -5.99 17.63 17.21
C LEU A 704 -5.92 18.00 15.74
N GLY A 705 -7.06 18.20 15.16
CA GLY A 705 -7.13 18.62 13.78
C GLY A 705 -8.49 19.20 13.42
N PHE A 706 -8.54 19.75 12.23
CA PHE A 706 -9.79 20.20 11.61
C PHE A 706 -9.74 20.04 10.10
N SER A 707 -10.92 19.93 9.51
CA SER A 707 -11.13 20.05 8.07
C SER A 707 -12.18 21.12 7.81
N VAL A 708 -11.89 22.05 6.95
CA VAL A 708 -12.83 23.06 6.45
C VAL A 708 -13.01 22.83 4.97
N ARG A 709 -14.24 22.64 4.53
CA ARG A 709 -14.60 22.47 3.12
C ARG A 709 -15.64 23.51 2.76
N ALA A 710 -15.35 24.30 1.73
CA ALA A 710 -16.25 25.29 1.20
C ALA A 710 -16.37 25.11 -0.32
N GLY A 711 -17.56 25.30 -0.89
CA GLY A 711 -17.78 25.18 -2.34
C GLY A 711 -19.16 25.59 -2.76
N ARG A 712 -19.26 25.94 -4.03
CA ARG A 712 -20.51 26.26 -4.76
C ARG A 712 -20.67 25.33 -5.94
#